data_4e7431738d6292d46254d2b14d9041f1
#
_entry.id   4e7431738d6292d46254d2b14d9041f1
#
_cell.length_a   1.000
_cell.length_b   1.000
_cell.length_c   1.000
_cell.angle_alpha   90.00
_cell.angle_beta   90.00
_cell.angle_gamma   90.00
#
_symmetry.space_group_name_H-M   'P 1'
#
loop_
_entity.id
_entity.type
_entity.pdbx_description
1 polymer ?
#
loop_
_entity_poly.entity_id
_entity_poly.type
_entity_poly.pdbx_seq_one_letter_code
_entity_poly.pdbx_strand_id
1 'polypeptide(L)'
;MQADLGLALVRESQQALREDLRLLVMSATLDTGPIAQVLGDVPVITSEGRAFPVDVHYRPLPRSGRMVDQVTAVVREALADQSGSLLVFLPGVGEIRRVEQQLRANLPDRVMLAPLYGNLKSEQQDQAISPAPEGQRKVVLATAIAETSLTIEGVRVVIDCGQQRRAVFDPNSGMTRLVTGRVSRASAEQRKGRAGRMEPGVCYRLWSESEQFGLADYTPPEILEADLAPLVLELAQWGAREADAVAWIDKPPAAHWRQAVALLRWLDLLDSDGAITDHGKAARELGIHPRLAHMVLKGRSIGLGGAAAAVAALLEERDLLGPGTGADMHERVRVFFGERRDRTLDVARLKAVRQSARRLSGPGTTEATPPSETEIGRLLALAYPDRIARRRSDKAARYQLSNGKGAVLREDDPLARHEWLVAAELDGQAREATIYLAAPVDIPDLELDLADHIQEIEEALWDDSQGKILARRARKLGELVLQEKPLGRVDPELVRQGLLSAIRKKGLESLPWSDGSRQWRARMRLLARTFPDSGWPDTDDAALLDSLEVWLGPFLVGMTRWSDLARIDLLAALNSLIDYPSQQQLQSLAPTHLTIPTGQRVSLDYTADNGPVLAAKLQALFGWKETPAVAGGRVPVVLHLLSPAQRPLAVTADLASFWRNAYPEVRKDMRGRYPKHPWPEDPFTAEAQQGTKKRPTR
;
A
#
# COMPACT_ATOMS: atom_id res chain seq x y z
N MET A 1 -18.01 -12.64 -4.88
CA MET A 1 -17.83 -12.15 -6.27
C MET A 1 -18.74 -12.85 -7.27
N GLN A 2 -18.71 -14.19 -7.44
CA GLN A 2 -19.56 -14.89 -8.41
C GLN A 2 -21.07 -14.74 -8.12
N ALA A 3 -21.48 -14.75 -6.86
CA ALA A 3 -22.87 -14.54 -6.47
C ALA A 3 -23.36 -13.11 -6.81
N ASP A 4 -22.50 -12.10 -6.59
CA ASP A 4 -22.82 -10.69 -6.91
C ASP A 4 -23.01 -10.53 -8.41
N LEU A 5 -22.06 -11.04 -9.21
CA LEU A 5 -22.14 -11.01 -10.67
C LEU A 5 -23.39 -11.76 -11.15
N GLY A 6 -23.63 -12.98 -10.65
CA GLY A 6 -24.77 -13.79 -11.02
C GLY A 6 -26.10 -13.07 -10.76
N LEU A 7 -26.24 -12.46 -9.57
CA LEU A 7 -27.46 -11.72 -9.23
C LEU A 7 -27.63 -10.48 -10.13
N ALA A 8 -26.55 -9.71 -10.38
CA ALA A 8 -26.58 -8.53 -11.24
C ALA A 8 -27.07 -8.89 -12.67
N LEU A 9 -26.46 -9.90 -13.29
CA LEU A 9 -26.84 -10.35 -14.65
C LEU A 9 -28.25 -10.97 -14.74
N VAL A 10 -28.62 -11.77 -13.73
CA VAL A 10 -29.99 -12.35 -13.68
C VAL A 10 -31.04 -11.26 -13.48
N ARG A 11 -30.74 -10.25 -12.66
CA ARG A 11 -31.62 -9.10 -12.47
C ARG A 11 -31.82 -8.28 -13.75
N GLU A 12 -30.76 -8.02 -14.49
CA GLU A 12 -30.83 -7.36 -15.78
C GLU A 12 -31.59 -8.17 -16.79
N SER A 13 -31.33 -9.48 -16.85
CA SER A 13 -32.14 -10.42 -17.71
C SER A 13 -33.62 -10.44 -17.35
N GLN A 14 -33.94 -10.39 -16.05
CA GLN A 14 -35.34 -10.31 -15.58
C GLN A 14 -35.99 -9.02 -16.05
N GLN A 15 -35.31 -7.90 -15.93
CA GLN A 15 -35.89 -6.61 -16.30
C GLN A 15 -36.03 -6.41 -17.82
N ALA A 16 -35.04 -6.92 -18.60
CA ALA A 16 -34.99 -6.67 -20.04
C ALA A 16 -35.63 -7.77 -20.93
N LEU A 17 -35.60 -9.03 -20.46
CA LEU A 17 -35.94 -10.19 -21.31
C LEU A 17 -36.96 -11.15 -20.69
N ARG A 18 -37.01 -11.27 -19.37
CA ARG A 18 -37.75 -12.32 -18.68
C ARG A 18 -38.46 -11.79 -17.43
N GLU A 19 -39.47 -10.94 -17.60
CA GLU A 19 -40.28 -10.38 -16.51
C GLU A 19 -40.97 -11.46 -15.64
N ASP A 20 -41.16 -12.65 -16.20
CA ASP A 20 -41.69 -13.82 -15.52
C ASP A 20 -40.75 -14.53 -14.56
N LEU A 21 -39.43 -14.22 -14.63
CA LEU A 21 -38.43 -14.88 -13.83
C LEU A 21 -38.60 -14.55 -12.33
N ARG A 22 -38.57 -15.58 -11.49
CA ARG A 22 -38.67 -15.44 -10.04
C ARG A 22 -37.32 -15.67 -9.41
N LEU A 23 -36.93 -14.77 -8.50
CA LEU A 23 -35.66 -14.82 -7.80
C LEU A 23 -35.87 -15.09 -6.32
N LEU A 24 -35.14 -16.06 -5.77
CA LEU A 24 -35.13 -16.38 -4.35
C LEU A 24 -33.67 -16.41 -3.86
N VAL A 25 -33.34 -15.47 -3.01
CA VAL A 25 -32.01 -15.42 -2.36
C VAL A 25 -32.12 -15.96 -0.94
N MET A 26 -31.30 -16.93 -0.59
CA MET A 26 -31.32 -17.58 0.73
C MET A 26 -29.93 -17.54 1.36
N SER A 27 -29.85 -17.19 2.64
CA SER A 27 -28.63 -17.31 3.45
C SER A 27 -28.94 -17.41 4.93
N ALA A 28 -27.98 -17.94 5.69
CA ALA A 28 -28.08 -18.07 7.15
C ALA A 28 -27.74 -16.74 7.88
N THR A 29 -26.99 -15.85 7.26
CA THR A 29 -26.50 -14.60 7.87
C THR A 29 -26.35 -13.54 6.78
N LEU A 30 -27.44 -12.96 6.32
CA LEU A 30 -27.43 -11.89 5.35
C LEU A 30 -27.73 -10.56 6.03
N ASP A 31 -26.97 -9.52 5.62
CA ASP A 31 -27.51 -8.18 5.62
C ASP A 31 -28.58 -8.12 4.52
N THR A 32 -29.84 -8.19 4.91
CA THR A 32 -30.97 -8.25 3.98
C THR A 32 -31.24 -6.91 3.31
N GLY A 33 -30.78 -5.78 3.91
CA GLY A 33 -31.03 -4.43 3.42
C GLY A 33 -30.52 -4.19 1.99
N PRO A 34 -29.26 -4.33 1.70
CA PRO A 34 -28.70 -4.12 0.37
C PRO A 34 -29.28 -5.06 -0.68
N ILE A 35 -29.55 -6.30 -0.32
CA ILE A 35 -30.15 -7.30 -1.24
C ILE A 35 -31.60 -6.94 -1.58
N ALA A 36 -32.41 -6.56 -0.56
CA ALA A 36 -33.79 -6.13 -0.78
C ALA A 36 -33.85 -4.90 -1.69
N GLN A 37 -32.92 -3.96 -1.52
CA GLN A 37 -32.80 -2.77 -2.36
C GLN A 37 -32.52 -3.11 -3.83
N VAL A 38 -31.55 -4.01 -4.09
CA VAL A 38 -31.23 -4.46 -5.46
C VAL A 38 -32.39 -5.21 -6.10
N LEU A 39 -33.14 -5.97 -5.31
CA LEU A 39 -34.31 -6.75 -5.81
C LEU A 39 -35.59 -5.92 -5.92
N GLY A 40 -35.63 -4.65 -5.45
CA GLY A 40 -36.79 -3.77 -5.55
C GLY A 40 -37.75 -3.92 -4.35
N ASP A 41 -37.25 -3.85 -3.15
CA ASP A 41 -38.00 -3.88 -1.87
C ASP A 41 -38.87 -5.15 -1.71
N VAL A 42 -38.31 -6.28 -2.04
CA VAL A 42 -39.00 -7.60 -1.92
C VAL A 42 -39.18 -8.01 -0.45
N PRO A 43 -40.21 -8.82 -0.15
CA PRO A 43 -40.43 -9.29 1.21
C PRO A 43 -39.28 -10.18 1.70
N VAL A 44 -38.85 -9.95 2.93
CA VAL A 44 -37.85 -10.76 3.63
C VAL A 44 -38.58 -11.74 4.54
N ILE A 45 -38.35 -13.04 4.36
CA ILE A 45 -38.91 -14.10 5.21
C ILE A 45 -37.80 -14.61 6.11
N THR A 46 -37.92 -14.38 7.42
CA THR A 46 -36.96 -14.87 8.41
C THR A 46 -37.49 -16.13 9.06
N SER A 47 -36.68 -17.18 9.05
CA SER A 47 -36.96 -18.43 9.79
C SER A 47 -36.01 -18.51 10.98
N GLU A 48 -36.54 -18.43 12.19
CA GLU A 48 -35.78 -18.72 13.39
C GLU A 48 -35.62 -20.24 13.50
N GLY A 49 -34.46 -20.74 13.03
CA GLY A 49 -34.10 -22.14 13.16
C GLY A 49 -34.03 -22.60 14.61
N ARG A 50 -34.30 -23.88 14.88
CA ARG A 50 -34.07 -24.46 16.24
C ARG A 50 -32.58 -24.67 16.45
N ALA A 51 -31.93 -23.75 17.19
CA ALA A 51 -30.56 -23.94 17.70
C ALA A 51 -30.66 -24.18 19.22
N PHE A 52 -29.81 -25.08 19.71
CA PHE A 52 -29.66 -25.24 21.14
C PHE A 52 -28.87 -24.09 21.74
N PRO A 53 -29.07 -23.74 23.04
CA PRO A 53 -28.32 -22.69 23.70
C PRO A 53 -26.83 -22.99 23.72
N VAL A 54 -26.02 -21.96 23.56
CA VAL A 54 -24.55 -22.05 23.62
C VAL A 54 -24.04 -21.03 24.63
N ASP A 55 -23.41 -21.52 25.68
CA ASP A 55 -22.80 -20.67 26.71
C ASP A 55 -21.48 -20.09 26.18
N VAL A 56 -21.31 -18.76 26.33
CA VAL A 56 -20.13 -18.07 25.82
C VAL A 56 -19.19 -17.69 26.96
N HIS A 57 -17.95 -18.12 26.89
CA HIS A 57 -16.88 -17.79 27.81
C HIS A 57 -15.77 -16.99 27.14
N TYR A 58 -15.50 -15.79 27.64
CA TYR A 58 -14.40 -14.98 27.15
C TYR A 58 -13.08 -15.33 27.86
N ARG A 59 -12.02 -15.56 27.08
CA ARG A 59 -10.66 -15.93 27.55
C ARG A 59 -9.64 -15.06 26.82
N PRO A 60 -9.52 -13.76 27.17
CA PRO A 60 -8.64 -12.84 26.46
C PRO A 60 -7.18 -13.29 26.55
N LEU A 61 -6.43 -13.02 25.44
CA LEU A 61 -5.00 -13.27 25.39
C LEU A 61 -4.26 -12.40 26.42
N PRO A 62 -3.35 -12.95 27.20
CA PRO A 62 -2.44 -12.15 28.02
C PRO A 62 -1.60 -11.22 27.14
N ARG A 63 -1.27 -10.01 27.60
CA ARG A 63 -0.52 -9.00 26.83
C ARG A 63 0.82 -9.50 26.25
N SER A 64 1.46 -10.48 26.90
CA SER A 64 2.72 -11.11 26.49
C SER A 64 2.56 -12.54 25.94
N GLY A 65 1.32 -13.04 25.81
CA GLY A 65 1.04 -14.41 25.41
C GLY A 65 1.03 -14.62 23.90
N ARG A 66 1.47 -15.81 23.46
CA ARG A 66 1.31 -16.24 22.07
C ARG A 66 -0.05 -16.90 21.90
N MET A 67 -0.76 -16.57 20.81
CA MET A 67 -2.09 -17.12 20.49
C MET A 67 -2.10 -18.67 20.49
N VAL A 68 -1.07 -19.31 19.94
CA VAL A 68 -0.95 -20.76 19.91
C VAL A 68 -0.93 -21.39 21.33
N ASP A 69 -0.21 -20.76 22.26
CA ASP A 69 -0.11 -21.23 23.64
C ASP A 69 -1.45 -21.10 24.38
N GLN A 70 -2.13 -19.97 24.15
CA GLN A 70 -3.47 -19.73 24.72
C GLN A 70 -4.51 -20.72 24.18
N VAL A 71 -4.55 -20.92 22.85
CA VAL A 71 -5.45 -21.92 22.24
C VAL A 71 -5.19 -23.30 22.85
N THR A 72 -3.93 -23.70 22.97
CA THR A 72 -3.55 -25.00 23.52
C THR A 72 -4.01 -25.14 24.98
N ALA A 73 -3.86 -24.07 25.78
CA ALA A 73 -4.31 -24.08 27.19
C ALA A 73 -5.84 -24.23 27.30
N VAL A 74 -6.59 -23.44 26.49
CA VAL A 74 -8.07 -23.50 26.50
C VAL A 74 -8.60 -24.80 25.92
N VAL A 75 -7.92 -25.42 24.94
CA VAL A 75 -8.27 -26.77 24.48
C VAL A 75 -8.14 -27.81 25.64
N ARG A 76 -7.08 -27.72 26.44
CA ARG A 76 -6.88 -28.62 27.60
C ARG A 76 -7.92 -28.36 28.70
N GLU A 77 -8.21 -27.10 29.01
CA GLU A 77 -9.30 -26.72 29.93
C GLU A 77 -10.64 -27.31 29.46
N ALA A 78 -10.99 -27.07 28.18
CA ALA A 78 -12.24 -27.57 27.61
C ALA A 78 -12.32 -29.13 27.56
N LEU A 79 -11.22 -29.82 27.37
CA LEU A 79 -11.17 -31.28 27.43
C LEU A 79 -11.39 -31.82 28.84
N ALA A 80 -10.97 -31.08 29.87
CA ALA A 80 -11.18 -31.47 31.27
C ALA A 80 -12.61 -31.15 31.74
N ASP A 81 -13.16 -30.00 31.35
CA ASP A 81 -14.38 -29.47 31.95
C ASP A 81 -15.65 -29.81 31.13
N GLN A 82 -15.50 -30.08 29.83
CA GLN A 82 -16.63 -30.26 28.92
C GLN A 82 -16.67 -31.68 28.32
N SER A 83 -17.85 -32.10 27.90
CA SER A 83 -18.06 -33.34 27.15
C SER A 83 -18.21 -33.05 25.64
N GLY A 84 -18.17 -34.12 24.80
CA GLY A 84 -18.31 -34.03 23.36
C GLY A 84 -17.01 -33.61 22.61
N SER A 85 -17.07 -33.52 21.31
CA SER A 85 -15.93 -33.12 20.47
C SER A 85 -15.76 -31.62 20.42
N LEU A 86 -14.52 -31.17 20.15
CA LEU A 86 -14.15 -29.77 20.09
C LEU A 86 -13.88 -29.36 18.67
N LEU A 87 -14.31 -28.13 18.29
CA LEU A 87 -13.93 -27.46 17.05
C LEU A 87 -13.17 -26.18 17.36
N VAL A 88 -11.94 -26.09 16.90
CA VAL A 88 -11.02 -24.99 17.18
C VAL A 88 -10.77 -24.20 15.91
N PHE A 89 -11.17 -22.94 15.87
CA PHE A 89 -10.91 -22.07 14.75
C PHE A 89 -9.56 -21.36 14.87
N LEU A 90 -8.74 -21.51 13.84
CA LEU A 90 -7.39 -20.97 13.73
C LEU A 90 -7.20 -20.23 12.40
N PRO A 91 -6.35 -19.19 12.32
CA PRO A 91 -6.25 -18.36 11.13
C PRO A 91 -5.60 -19.07 9.93
N GLY A 92 -4.77 -20.08 10.17
CA GLY A 92 -4.08 -20.76 9.07
C GLY A 92 -3.39 -22.05 9.45
N VAL A 93 -2.84 -22.72 8.43
CA VAL A 93 -2.19 -24.04 8.55
C VAL A 93 -0.98 -24.04 9.48
N GLY A 94 -0.21 -22.93 9.49
CA GLY A 94 0.97 -22.80 10.36
C GLY A 94 0.58 -22.84 11.84
N GLU A 95 -0.51 -22.17 12.21
CA GLU A 95 -1.06 -22.16 13.55
C GLU A 95 -1.64 -23.53 13.91
N ILE A 96 -2.37 -24.16 13.00
CA ILE A 96 -2.92 -25.52 13.16
C ILE A 96 -1.80 -26.50 13.50
N ARG A 97 -0.72 -26.54 12.74
CA ARG A 97 0.41 -27.44 12.96
C ARG A 97 1.10 -27.21 14.31
N ARG A 98 1.26 -25.95 14.73
CA ARG A 98 1.87 -25.61 16.02
C ARG A 98 0.99 -26.02 17.19
N VAL A 99 -0.31 -25.77 17.12
CA VAL A 99 -1.27 -26.22 18.14
C VAL A 99 -1.32 -27.77 18.19
N GLU A 100 -1.38 -28.43 17.05
CA GLU A 100 -1.35 -29.87 16.92
C GLU A 100 -0.10 -30.47 17.59
N GLN A 101 1.08 -29.93 17.31
CA GLN A 101 2.34 -30.36 17.90
C GLN A 101 2.34 -30.22 19.43
N GLN A 102 1.85 -29.09 19.95
CA GLN A 102 1.77 -28.84 21.39
C GLN A 102 0.75 -29.74 22.11
N LEU A 103 -0.35 -30.07 21.43
CA LEU A 103 -1.37 -30.97 22.01
C LEU A 103 -0.93 -32.43 22.01
N ARG A 104 -0.25 -32.91 20.97
CA ARG A 104 0.20 -34.31 20.86
C ARG A 104 1.08 -34.77 22.06
N ALA A 105 1.82 -33.85 22.66
CA ALA A 105 2.72 -34.16 23.78
C ALA A 105 1.98 -34.62 25.03
N ASN A 106 0.71 -34.24 25.25
CA ASN A 106 -0.05 -34.52 26.48
C ASN A 106 -1.55 -34.70 26.16
N LEU A 107 -1.88 -35.46 25.13
CA LEU A 107 -3.26 -35.75 24.75
C LEU A 107 -3.74 -37.02 25.47
N PRO A 108 -4.97 -37.06 26.06
CA PRO A 108 -5.55 -38.27 26.61
C PRO A 108 -5.76 -39.33 25.52
N ASP A 109 -5.57 -40.61 25.83
CA ASP A 109 -5.65 -41.73 24.90
C ASP A 109 -6.98 -41.85 24.12
N ARG A 110 -8.07 -41.30 24.69
CA ARG A 110 -9.40 -41.31 24.05
C ARG A 110 -9.71 -40.05 23.22
N VAL A 111 -8.71 -39.21 22.93
CA VAL A 111 -8.89 -37.96 22.17
C VAL A 111 -8.09 -38.03 20.90
N MET A 112 -8.76 -37.84 19.77
CA MET A 112 -8.17 -37.75 18.42
C MET A 112 -7.96 -36.30 18.01
N LEU A 113 -6.79 -35.99 17.41
CA LEU A 113 -6.55 -34.73 16.73
C LEU A 113 -6.87 -34.89 15.25
N ALA A 114 -7.68 -33.98 14.71
CA ALA A 114 -8.09 -33.97 13.32
C ALA A 114 -7.90 -32.54 12.71
N PRO A 115 -6.79 -32.26 12.04
CA PRO A 115 -6.64 -31.02 11.28
C PRO A 115 -7.70 -30.93 10.17
N LEU A 116 -8.24 -29.72 9.93
CA LEU A 116 -9.21 -29.45 8.87
C LEU A 116 -8.93 -28.13 8.17
N TYR A 117 -8.32 -28.19 7.02
CA TYR A 117 -8.08 -27.05 6.16
C TYR A 117 -8.12 -27.46 4.70
N GLY A 118 -8.42 -26.50 3.83
CA GLY A 118 -8.64 -26.76 2.42
C GLY A 118 -7.51 -27.56 1.73
N ASN A 119 -6.26 -27.55 2.24
CA ASN A 119 -5.06 -28.19 1.64
C ASN A 119 -4.82 -29.64 2.08
N LEU A 120 -5.76 -30.28 2.77
CA LEU A 120 -5.66 -31.70 3.14
C LEU A 120 -6.08 -32.63 2.00
N LYS A 121 -5.58 -33.86 2.01
CA LYS A 121 -6.11 -34.93 1.17
C LYS A 121 -7.57 -35.21 1.54
N SER A 122 -8.37 -35.66 0.56
CA SER A 122 -9.80 -35.93 0.76
C SER A 122 -10.06 -36.87 1.95
N GLU A 123 -9.29 -37.95 2.05
CA GLU A 123 -9.39 -38.91 3.13
C GLU A 123 -9.17 -38.29 4.54
N GLN A 124 -8.26 -37.31 4.64
CA GLN A 124 -8.01 -36.60 5.89
C GLN A 124 -9.14 -35.60 6.22
N GLN A 125 -9.73 -35.00 5.21
CA GLN A 125 -10.90 -34.13 5.37
C GLN A 125 -12.10 -34.96 5.84
N ASP A 126 -12.35 -36.10 5.20
CA ASP A 126 -13.43 -37.02 5.54
C ASP A 126 -13.26 -37.54 7.00
N GLN A 127 -12.03 -37.88 7.42
CA GLN A 127 -11.73 -38.26 8.78
C GLN A 127 -12.01 -37.12 9.79
N ALA A 128 -11.74 -35.87 9.42
CA ALA A 128 -12.02 -34.73 10.28
C ALA A 128 -13.53 -34.45 10.42
N ILE A 129 -14.32 -34.68 9.34
CA ILE A 129 -15.76 -34.41 9.29
C ILE A 129 -16.58 -35.55 9.93
N SER A 130 -16.21 -36.79 9.68
CA SER A 130 -16.91 -37.97 10.19
C SER A 130 -17.02 -37.96 11.73
N PRO A 131 -18.05 -38.58 12.35
CA PRO A 131 -18.16 -38.64 13.80
C PRO A 131 -16.93 -39.34 14.45
N ALA A 132 -16.67 -39.03 15.70
CA ALA A 132 -15.64 -39.72 16.45
C ALA A 132 -16.04 -41.19 16.68
N PRO A 133 -15.09 -42.16 16.69
CA PRO A 133 -15.40 -43.53 17.07
C PRO A 133 -16.04 -43.60 18.45
N GLU A 134 -16.82 -44.64 18.69
CA GLU A 134 -17.52 -44.84 19.96
C GLU A 134 -16.54 -44.82 21.14
N GLY A 135 -16.87 -44.08 22.17
CA GLY A 135 -16.04 -43.91 23.37
C GLY A 135 -14.82 -42.97 23.18
N GLN A 136 -14.65 -42.35 22.03
CA GLN A 136 -13.60 -41.35 21.75
C GLN A 136 -14.16 -39.95 21.56
N ARG A 137 -13.32 -38.97 21.75
CA ARG A 137 -13.58 -37.55 21.47
C ARG A 137 -12.62 -37.05 20.40
N LYS A 138 -13.05 -36.01 19.65
CA LYS A 138 -12.24 -35.42 18.61
C LYS A 138 -11.99 -33.95 18.88
N VAL A 139 -10.77 -33.52 18.65
CA VAL A 139 -10.39 -32.10 18.58
C VAL A 139 -10.10 -31.78 17.12
N VAL A 140 -11.02 -31.06 16.48
CA VAL A 140 -10.87 -30.63 15.09
C VAL A 140 -10.20 -29.23 15.08
N LEU A 141 -9.01 -29.12 14.49
CA LEU A 141 -8.28 -27.88 14.35
C LEU A 141 -8.54 -27.33 12.93
N ALA A 142 -9.38 -26.31 12.80
CA ALA A 142 -9.90 -25.86 11.51
C ALA A 142 -9.57 -24.41 11.18
N THR A 143 -9.48 -24.11 9.89
CA THR A 143 -9.59 -22.73 9.38
C THR A 143 -11.06 -22.35 9.20
N ALA A 144 -11.32 -21.18 8.60
CA ALA A 144 -12.69 -20.72 8.27
C ALA A 144 -13.49 -21.71 7.38
N ILE A 145 -12.88 -22.75 6.80
CA ILE A 145 -13.58 -23.79 6.03
C ILE A 145 -14.68 -24.48 6.83
N ALA A 146 -14.51 -24.59 8.16
CA ALA A 146 -15.52 -25.20 9.03
C ALA A 146 -16.63 -24.22 9.46
N GLU A 147 -16.62 -22.96 8.98
CA GLU A 147 -17.57 -21.93 9.39
C GLU A 147 -18.94 -22.10 8.71
N THR A 148 -19.02 -22.44 7.42
CA THR A 148 -20.27 -22.45 6.66
C THR A 148 -20.64 -23.81 6.07
N SER A 149 -19.76 -24.48 5.35
CA SER A 149 -20.12 -25.53 4.38
C SER A 149 -20.10 -26.95 4.93
N LEU A 150 -19.63 -27.19 6.16
CA LEU A 150 -19.41 -28.52 6.70
C LEU A 150 -20.15 -28.71 8.01
N THR A 151 -20.89 -29.83 8.15
CA THR A 151 -21.42 -30.25 9.45
C THR A 151 -20.47 -31.31 10.04
N ILE A 152 -19.90 -31.03 11.21
CA ILE A 152 -19.07 -31.95 11.93
C ILE A 152 -19.89 -32.49 13.10
N GLU A 153 -20.22 -33.77 13.05
CA GLU A 153 -21.07 -34.39 14.05
C GLU A 153 -20.38 -34.51 15.42
N GLY A 154 -21.17 -34.37 16.48
CA GLY A 154 -20.70 -34.51 17.86
C GLY A 154 -19.90 -33.32 18.42
N VAL A 155 -19.83 -32.19 17.70
CA VAL A 155 -19.20 -30.98 18.23
C VAL A 155 -20.12 -30.30 19.25
N ARG A 156 -19.67 -30.19 20.49
CA ARG A 156 -20.32 -29.45 21.58
C ARG A 156 -19.56 -28.24 22.04
N VAL A 157 -18.25 -28.21 21.77
CA VAL A 157 -17.38 -27.12 22.20
C VAL A 157 -16.75 -26.45 21.00
N VAL A 158 -16.86 -25.12 20.96
CA VAL A 158 -16.17 -24.29 19.98
C VAL A 158 -15.12 -23.45 20.69
N ILE A 159 -13.91 -23.37 20.13
CA ILE A 159 -12.86 -22.45 20.56
C ILE A 159 -12.53 -21.55 19.38
N ASP A 160 -12.77 -20.25 19.52
CA ASP A 160 -12.53 -19.26 18.47
C ASP A 160 -11.35 -18.35 18.86
N CYS A 161 -10.28 -18.38 18.08
CA CYS A 161 -9.11 -17.52 18.32
C CYS A 161 -9.35 -16.03 17.94
N GLY A 162 -10.50 -15.69 17.34
CA GLY A 162 -10.85 -14.32 16.94
C GLY A 162 -10.12 -13.81 15.72
N GLN A 163 -9.42 -14.69 14.99
CA GLN A 163 -8.65 -14.31 13.79
C GLN A 163 -9.04 -15.16 12.58
N GLN A 164 -8.86 -14.58 11.40
CA GLN A 164 -9.02 -15.27 10.12
C GLN A 164 -7.99 -14.74 9.10
N ARG A 165 -7.68 -15.55 8.09
CA ARG A 165 -6.89 -15.13 6.92
C ARG A 165 -7.81 -14.93 5.74
N ARG A 166 -7.57 -13.80 5.04
CA ARG A 166 -8.27 -13.44 3.81
C ARG A 166 -7.26 -13.13 2.72
N ALA A 167 -7.60 -13.49 1.49
CA ALA A 167 -6.87 -13.06 0.31
C ALA A 167 -7.32 -11.63 -0.02
N VAL A 168 -6.39 -10.70 -0.08
CA VAL A 168 -6.65 -9.29 -0.41
C VAL A 168 -5.77 -8.91 -1.59
N PHE A 169 -6.40 -8.48 -2.67
CA PHE A 169 -5.73 -8.00 -3.86
C PHE A 169 -5.28 -6.55 -3.67
N ASP A 170 -4.04 -6.27 -4.06
CA ASP A 170 -3.49 -4.91 -4.08
C ASP A 170 -3.44 -4.40 -5.53
N PRO A 171 -4.31 -3.45 -5.91
CA PRO A 171 -4.36 -2.94 -7.28
C PRO A 171 -3.08 -2.21 -7.72
N ASN A 172 -2.26 -1.71 -6.77
CA ASN A 172 -1.00 -1.03 -7.10
C ASN A 172 0.12 -1.99 -7.49
N SER A 173 0.05 -3.24 -7.03
CA SER A 173 1.06 -4.26 -7.36
C SER A 173 0.52 -5.33 -8.32
N GLY A 174 -0.79 -5.42 -8.51
CA GLY A 174 -1.44 -6.51 -9.26
C GLY A 174 -1.27 -7.89 -8.59
N MET A 175 -1.08 -7.91 -7.27
CA MET A 175 -0.80 -9.12 -6.51
C MET A 175 -1.81 -9.34 -5.39
N THR A 176 -2.11 -10.60 -5.12
CA THR A 176 -2.93 -11.00 -3.97
C THR A 176 -2.04 -11.39 -2.80
N ARG A 177 -2.34 -10.91 -1.61
CA ARG A 177 -1.66 -11.26 -0.36
C ARG A 177 -2.63 -11.85 0.66
N LEU A 178 -2.13 -12.74 1.50
CA LEU A 178 -2.88 -13.25 2.64
C LEU A 178 -2.73 -12.30 3.83
N VAL A 179 -3.85 -11.72 4.27
CA VAL A 179 -3.91 -10.82 5.43
C VAL A 179 -4.59 -11.53 6.59
N THR A 180 -3.92 -11.55 7.75
CA THR A 180 -4.54 -12.00 9.00
C THR A 180 -5.22 -10.82 9.67
N GLY A 181 -6.52 -10.92 9.88
CA GLY A 181 -7.35 -9.91 10.52
C GLY A 181 -8.27 -10.49 11.58
N ARG A 182 -8.99 -9.62 12.29
CA ARG A 182 -10.02 -10.04 13.24
C ARG A 182 -11.24 -10.61 12.49
N VAL A 183 -11.93 -11.53 13.16
CA VAL A 183 -13.24 -12.01 12.68
C VAL A 183 -14.30 -10.92 12.80
N SER A 184 -15.35 -11.01 11.99
CA SER A 184 -16.55 -10.19 12.15
C SER A 184 -17.48 -10.75 13.24
N ARG A 185 -18.44 -9.93 13.69
CA ARG A 185 -19.49 -10.40 14.61
C ARG A 185 -20.30 -11.55 14.00
N ALA A 186 -20.70 -11.42 12.74
CA ALA A 186 -21.44 -12.46 12.02
C ALA A 186 -20.65 -13.77 11.95
N SER A 187 -19.33 -13.71 11.63
CA SER A 187 -18.46 -14.88 11.61
C SER A 187 -18.32 -15.51 13.01
N ALA A 188 -18.12 -14.71 14.06
CA ALA A 188 -18.04 -15.20 15.44
C ALA A 188 -19.36 -15.88 15.90
N GLU A 189 -20.51 -15.37 15.50
CA GLU A 189 -21.82 -15.98 15.78
C GLU A 189 -22.00 -17.29 14.99
N GLN A 190 -21.62 -17.35 13.72
CA GLN A 190 -21.65 -18.58 12.93
C GLN A 190 -20.78 -19.67 13.53
N ARG A 191 -19.53 -19.32 13.96
CA ARG A 191 -18.62 -20.24 14.63
C ARG A 191 -19.20 -20.76 15.93
N LYS A 192 -19.74 -19.87 16.78
CA LYS A 192 -20.46 -20.23 18.02
C LYS A 192 -21.58 -21.22 17.75
N GLY A 193 -22.39 -20.96 16.69
CA GLY A 193 -23.52 -21.80 16.32
C GLY A 193 -23.14 -23.24 15.97
N ARG A 194 -21.86 -23.54 15.71
CA ARG A 194 -21.39 -24.91 15.48
C ARG A 194 -21.49 -25.80 16.73
N ALA A 195 -21.40 -25.20 17.92
CA ALA A 195 -21.55 -25.93 19.19
C ALA A 195 -23.00 -26.29 19.51
N GLY A 196 -23.98 -25.50 19.06
CA GLY A 196 -25.40 -25.65 19.39
C GLY A 196 -26.27 -26.36 18.33
N ARG A 197 -25.70 -27.18 17.44
CA ARG A 197 -26.47 -27.80 16.35
C ARG A 197 -27.32 -28.98 16.77
N MET A 198 -26.78 -29.84 17.61
CA MET A 198 -27.42 -31.11 17.98
C MET A 198 -27.87 -31.13 19.44
N GLU A 199 -27.22 -30.38 20.30
CA GLU A 199 -27.43 -30.32 21.75
C GLU A 199 -26.85 -29.00 22.32
N PRO A 200 -27.14 -28.63 23.59
CA PRO A 200 -26.54 -27.46 24.22
C PRO A 200 -25.02 -27.52 24.21
N GLY A 201 -24.35 -26.40 23.90
CA GLY A 201 -22.91 -26.36 23.73
C GLY A 201 -22.24 -25.20 24.44
N VAL A 202 -20.91 -25.13 24.29
CA VAL A 202 -20.06 -24.09 24.90
C VAL A 202 -19.17 -23.47 23.83
N CYS A 203 -18.98 -22.16 23.89
CA CYS A 203 -18.07 -21.41 23.01
C CYS A 203 -17.05 -20.61 23.84
N TYR A 204 -15.78 -20.89 23.66
CA TYR A 204 -14.68 -20.09 24.21
C TYR A 204 -14.20 -19.10 23.17
N ARG A 205 -14.31 -17.79 23.47
CA ARG A 205 -13.81 -16.68 22.67
C ARG A 205 -12.50 -16.16 23.24
N LEU A 206 -11.41 -16.23 22.47
CA LEU A 206 -10.07 -15.84 22.94
C LEU A 206 -9.83 -14.33 22.84
N TRP A 207 -10.84 -13.54 23.16
CA TRP A 207 -10.79 -12.09 23.28
C TRP A 207 -11.70 -11.63 24.42
N SER A 208 -11.63 -10.34 24.78
CA SER A 208 -12.48 -9.80 25.83
C SER A 208 -13.89 -9.47 25.36
N GLU A 209 -14.83 -9.38 26.26
CA GLU A 209 -16.19 -8.94 25.95
C GLU A 209 -16.22 -7.51 25.39
N SER A 210 -15.35 -6.61 25.89
CA SER A 210 -15.21 -5.27 25.34
C SER A 210 -14.72 -5.26 23.89
N GLU A 211 -13.81 -6.15 23.53
CA GLU A 211 -13.35 -6.29 22.15
C GLU A 211 -14.44 -6.84 21.21
N GLN A 212 -15.41 -7.59 21.73
CA GLN A 212 -16.57 -8.06 20.95
C GLN A 212 -17.38 -6.90 20.37
N PHE A 213 -17.55 -5.82 21.12
CA PHE A 213 -18.27 -4.63 20.64
C PHE A 213 -17.51 -3.86 19.54
N GLY A 214 -16.19 -3.99 19.52
CA GLY A 214 -15.32 -3.38 18.50
C GLY A 214 -15.16 -4.20 17.20
N LEU A 215 -15.75 -5.39 17.09
CA LEU A 215 -15.71 -6.17 15.86
C LEU A 215 -16.61 -5.54 14.79
N ALA A 216 -16.17 -5.60 13.52
CA ALA A 216 -17.03 -5.27 12.39
C ALA A 216 -18.23 -6.20 12.35
N ASP A 217 -19.38 -5.71 11.87
CA ASP A 217 -20.60 -6.51 11.82
C ASP A 217 -20.46 -7.71 10.87
N TYR A 218 -19.93 -7.47 9.66
CA TYR A 218 -19.74 -8.47 8.61
C TYR A 218 -18.31 -8.48 8.09
N THR A 219 -17.89 -9.62 7.56
CA THR A 219 -16.64 -9.73 6.78
C THR A 219 -16.82 -8.99 5.45
N PRO A 220 -15.83 -8.18 5.01
CA PRO A 220 -15.92 -7.51 3.71
C PRO A 220 -16.26 -8.50 2.59
N PRO A 221 -17.20 -8.16 1.70
CA PRO A 221 -17.52 -8.98 0.53
C PRO A 221 -16.28 -9.21 -0.35
N GLU A 222 -16.19 -10.40 -0.94
CA GLU A 222 -15.06 -10.78 -1.80
C GLU A 222 -14.82 -9.79 -2.94
N ILE A 223 -15.87 -9.23 -3.55
CA ILE A 223 -15.79 -8.28 -4.65
C ILE A 223 -14.99 -7.00 -4.30
N LEU A 224 -14.94 -6.65 -3.03
CA LEU A 224 -14.17 -5.49 -2.55
C LEU A 224 -12.67 -5.79 -2.37
N GLU A 225 -12.27 -7.07 -2.32
CA GLU A 225 -10.92 -7.50 -1.99
C GLU A 225 -10.26 -8.39 -3.05
N ALA A 226 -11.01 -8.87 -4.06
CA ALA A 226 -10.51 -9.80 -5.07
C ALA A 226 -9.87 -9.11 -6.29
N ASP A 227 -9.12 -9.91 -7.07
CA ASP A 227 -8.76 -9.58 -8.44
C ASP A 227 -10.01 -9.57 -9.32
N LEU A 228 -10.30 -8.45 -9.96
CA LEU A 228 -11.51 -8.27 -10.77
C LEU A 228 -11.31 -8.61 -12.26
N ALA A 229 -10.13 -9.03 -12.70
CA ALA A 229 -9.90 -9.32 -14.11
C ALA A 229 -10.87 -10.37 -14.69
N PRO A 230 -11.20 -11.48 -14.00
CA PRO A 230 -12.23 -12.41 -14.48
C PRO A 230 -13.61 -11.77 -14.57
N LEU A 231 -13.99 -10.98 -13.57
CA LEU A 231 -15.28 -10.29 -13.51
C LEU A 231 -15.44 -9.30 -14.66
N VAL A 232 -14.43 -8.47 -14.91
CA VAL A 232 -14.42 -7.45 -15.97
C VAL A 232 -14.53 -8.11 -17.34
N LEU A 233 -13.83 -9.23 -17.57
CA LEU A 233 -13.92 -9.97 -18.84
C LEU A 233 -15.32 -10.54 -19.09
N GLU A 234 -15.98 -11.09 -18.06
CA GLU A 234 -17.37 -11.56 -18.14
C GLU A 234 -18.34 -10.42 -18.46
N LEU A 235 -18.19 -9.28 -17.81
CA LEU A 235 -19.02 -8.11 -18.06
C LEU A 235 -18.79 -7.51 -19.45
N ALA A 236 -17.56 -7.47 -19.93
CA ALA A 236 -17.26 -7.05 -21.29
C ALA A 236 -17.92 -7.95 -22.34
N GLN A 237 -17.99 -9.26 -22.10
CA GLN A 237 -18.75 -10.19 -22.94
C GLN A 237 -20.25 -9.93 -22.89
N TRP A 238 -20.77 -9.51 -21.75
CA TRP A 238 -22.18 -9.12 -21.59
C TRP A 238 -22.52 -7.81 -22.30
N GLY A 239 -21.50 -7.00 -22.61
CA GLY A 239 -21.63 -5.67 -23.21
C GLY A 239 -21.49 -4.51 -22.21
N ALA A 240 -21.25 -4.81 -20.93
CA ALA A 240 -21.02 -3.82 -19.88
C ALA A 240 -19.54 -3.44 -19.83
N ARG A 241 -19.23 -2.16 -20.09
CA ARG A 241 -17.85 -1.63 -20.13
C ARG A 241 -17.43 -0.94 -18.86
N GLU A 242 -18.38 -0.55 -18.03
CA GLU A 242 -18.15 0.18 -16.78
C GLU A 242 -18.79 -0.56 -15.60
N ALA A 243 -18.23 -0.37 -14.41
CA ALA A 243 -18.75 -0.99 -13.20
C ALA A 243 -20.22 -0.60 -12.92
N ASP A 244 -20.61 0.61 -13.28
CA ASP A 244 -21.94 1.16 -13.03
C ASP A 244 -23.01 0.68 -14.04
N ALA A 245 -22.63 -0.12 -15.03
CA ALA A 245 -23.56 -0.63 -16.04
C ALA A 245 -24.56 -1.65 -15.48
N VAL A 246 -24.27 -2.27 -14.34
CA VAL A 246 -25.13 -3.27 -13.69
C VAL A 246 -25.41 -2.93 -12.23
N ALA A 247 -26.50 -3.43 -11.68
CA ALA A 247 -26.87 -3.20 -10.28
C ALA A 247 -26.15 -4.20 -9.36
N TRP A 248 -25.25 -3.70 -8.51
CA TRP A 248 -24.48 -4.48 -7.55
C TRP A 248 -25.11 -4.46 -6.15
N ILE A 249 -24.93 -5.54 -5.38
CA ILE A 249 -25.09 -5.49 -3.92
C ILE A 249 -23.99 -4.63 -3.33
N ASP A 250 -22.73 -4.95 -3.68
CA ASP A 250 -21.54 -4.20 -3.29
C ASP A 250 -20.80 -3.77 -4.56
N LYS A 251 -20.67 -2.46 -4.76
CA LYS A 251 -20.00 -1.92 -5.95
C LYS A 251 -18.50 -2.24 -5.95
N PRO A 252 -17.95 -2.74 -7.08
CA PRO A 252 -16.51 -2.98 -7.20
C PRO A 252 -15.68 -1.71 -6.96
N PRO A 253 -14.55 -1.79 -6.23
CA PRO A 253 -13.68 -0.63 -6.03
C PRO A 253 -13.10 -0.11 -7.35
N ALA A 254 -13.16 1.22 -7.56
CA ALA A 254 -12.70 1.84 -8.81
C ALA A 254 -11.22 1.58 -9.12
N ALA A 255 -10.35 1.45 -8.10
CA ALA A 255 -8.93 1.15 -8.29
C ALA A 255 -8.72 -0.29 -8.80
N HIS A 256 -9.43 -1.27 -8.24
CA HIS A 256 -9.41 -2.67 -8.68
C HIS A 256 -9.96 -2.81 -10.11
N TRP A 257 -11.06 -2.11 -10.41
CA TRP A 257 -11.64 -2.08 -11.75
C TRP A 257 -10.66 -1.55 -12.80
N ARG A 258 -10.06 -0.37 -12.55
CA ARG A 258 -9.09 0.23 -13.48
C ARG A 258 -7.87 -0.67 -13.71
N GLN A 259 -7.36 -1.30 -12.64
CA GLN A 259 -6.25 -2.24 -12.76
C GLN A 259 -6.62 -3.47 -13.59
N ALA A 260 -7.83 -4.04 -13.38
CA ALA A 260 -8.33 -5.17 -14.17
C ALA A 260 -8.48 -4.82 -15.65
N VAL A 261 -9.07 -3.66 -15.97
CA VAL A 261 -9.18 -3.17 -17.36
C VAL A 261 -7.81 -2.97 -17.99
N ALA A 262 -6.86 -2.35 -17.27
CA ALA A 262 -5.50 -2.13 -17.77
C ALA A 262 -4.78 -3.47 -18.06
N LEU A 263 -4.92 -4.44 -17.17
CA LEU A 263 -4.38 -5.79 -17.39
C LEU A 263 -5.00 -6.47 -18.62
N LEU A 264 -6.34 -6.46 -18.73
CA LEU A 264 -7.04 -7.12 -19.84
C LEU A 264 -6.71 -6.47 -21.19
N ARG A 265 -6.51 -5.15 -21.23
CA ARG A 265 -6.00 -4.44 -22.41
C ARG A 265 -4.57 -4.86 -22.74
N TRP A 266 -3.71 -4.95 -21.73
CA TRP A 266 -2.33 -5.42 -21.96
C TRP A 266 -2.28 -6.83 -22.54
N LEU A 267 -3.20 -7.70 -22.12
CA LEU A 267 -3.32 -9.06 -22.64
C LEU A 267 -4.12 -9.17 -23.96
N ASP A 268 -4.45 -8.05 -24.62
CA ASP A 268 -5.28 -7.99 -25.85
C ASP A 268 -6.67 -8.64 -25.70
N LEU A 269 -7.18 -8.77 -24.46
CA LEU A 269 -8.49 -9.34 -24.20
C LEU A 269 -9.61 -8.29 -24.31
N LEU A 270 -9.25 -7.02 -24.09
CA LEU A 270 -10.09 -5.84 -24.34
C LEU A 270 -9.39 -4.89 -25.30
N ASP A 271 -10.18 -4.21 -26.14
CA ASP A 271 -9.71 -3.11 -26.99
C ASP A 271 -9.53 -1.78 -26.22
N SER A 272 -9.15 -0.70 -26.92
CA SER A 272 -9.03 0.65 -26.36
C SER A 272 -10.31 1.19 -25.74
N ASP A 273 -11.47 0.77 -26.24
CA ASP A 273 -12.78 1.23 -25.81
C ASP A 273 -13.38 0.35 -24.69
N GLY A 274 -12.65 -0.69 -24.29
CA GLY A 274 -13.08 -1.65 -23.27
C GLY A 274 -14.03 -2.75 -23.76
N ALA A 275 -14.21 -2.88 -25.08
CA ALA A 275 -14.98 -3.99 -25.63
C ALA A 275 -14.13 -5.27 -25.69
N ILE A 276 -14.77 -6.41 -25.56
CA ILE A 276 -14.08 -7.72 -25.61
C ILE A 276 -13.61 -8.00 -27.05
N THR A 277 -12.36 -8.37 -27.20
CA THR A 277 -11.76 -8.79 -28.48
C THR A 277 -12.14 -10.25 -28.80
N ASP A 278 -11.86 -10.70 -30.04
CA ASP A 278 -12.01 -12.12 -30.38
C ASP A 278 -11.04 -12.99 -29.57
N HIS A 279 -9.86 -12.49 -29.27
CA HIS A 279 -8.92 -13.15 -28.35
C HIS A 279 -9.50 -13.23 -26.92
N GLY A 280 -10.17 -12.15 -26.45
CA GLY A 280 -10.86 -12.13 -25.18
C GLY A 280 -12.01 -13.14 -25.09
N LYS A 281 -12.82 -13.28 -26.16
CA LYS A 281 -13.90 -14.29 -26.24
C LYS A 281 -13.30 -15.72 -26.14
N ALA A 282 -12.26 -16.00 -26.92
CA ALA A 282 -11.57 -17.29 -26.88
C ALA A 282 -10.94 -17.58 -25.51
N ALA A 283 -10.38 -16.57 -24.84
CA ALA A 283 -9.82 -16.70 -23.50
C ALA A 283 -10.90 -17.03 -22.46
N ARG A 284 -12.04 -16.38 -22.53
CA ARG A 284 -13.18 -16.64 -21.64
C ARG A 284 -13.70 -18.08 -21.76
N GLU A 285 -13.76 -18.63 -22.98
CA GLU A 285 -14.23 -20.00 -23.24
C GLU A 285 -13.38 -21.07 -22.55
N LEU A 286 -12.11 -20.79 -22.24
CA LEU A 286 -11.26 -21.72 -21.50
C LEU A 286 -11.68 -21.89 -20.03
N GLY A 287 -12.43 -20.95 -19.46
CA GLY A 287 -12.98 -21.02 -18.10
C GLY A 287 -11.92 -20.99 -17.00
N ILE A 288 -10.77 -20.40 -17.26
CA ILE A 288 -9.65 -20.21 -16.33
C ILE A 288 -9.34 -18.71 -16.19
N HIS A 289 -8.43 -18.38 -15.26
CA HIS A 289 -8.03 -16.97 -15.08
C HIS A 289 -7.54 -16.33 -16.39
N PRO A 290 -7.94 -15.08 -16.75
CA PRO A 290 -7.59 -14.43 -18.03
C PRO A 290 -6.10 -14.46 -18.39
N ARG A 291 -5.21 -14.29 -17.41
CA ARG A 291 -3.76 -14.39 -17.60
C ARG A 291 -3.33 -15.76 -18.16
N LEU A 292 -3.86 -16.82 -17.56
CA LEU A 292 -3.55 -18.20 -17.97
C LEU A 292 -4.21 -18.54 -19.29
N ALA A 293 -5.43 -18.07 -19.53
CA ALA A 293 -6.12 -18.24 -20.80
C ALA A 293 -5.35 -17.58 -21.96
N HIS A 294 -4.88 -16.35 -21.76
CA HIS A 294 -4.00 -15.66 -22.72
C HIS A 294 -2.73 -16.47 -23.00
N MET A 295 -2.03 -16.94 -21.95
CA MET A 295 -0.83 -17.78 -22.09
C MET A 295 -1.10 -19.05 -22.91
N VAL A 296 -2.21 -19.74 -22.66
CA VAL A 296 -2.57 -20.96 -23.38
C VAL A 296 -2.84 -20.66 -24.88
N LEU A 297 -3.57 -19.60 -25.17
CA LEU A 297 -3.89 -19.22 -26.55
C LEU A 297 -2.66 -18.76 -27.33
N LYS A 298 -1.83 -17.88 -26.74
CA LYS A 298 -0.56 -17.44 -27.34
C LYS A 298 0.43 -18.60 -27.43
N GLY A 299 0.50 -19.47 -26.41
CA GLY A 299 1.32 -20.69 -26.45
C GLY A 299 0.96 -21.61 -27.62
N ARG A 300 -0.32 -21.72 -27.97
CA ARG A 300 -0.74 -22.47 -29.19
C ARG A 300 -0.19 -21.83 -30.46
N SER A 301 -0.19 -20.50 -30.58
CA SER A 301 0.28 -19.78 -31.77
C SER A 301 1.80 -19.89 -31.98
N ILE A 302 2.58 -20.10 -30.92
CA ILE A 302 4.04 -20.26 -30.98
C ILE A 302 4.50 -21.72 -30.91
N GLY A 303 3.58 -22.69 -31.04
CA GLY A 303 3.91 -24.13 -31.07
C GLY A 303 4.10 -24.77 -29.68
N LEU A 304 3.85 -24.02 -28.57
CA LEU A 304 3.99 -24.50 -27.20
C LEU A 304 2.63 -24.81 -26.52
N GLY A 305 1.56 -25.02 -27.28
CA GLY A 305 0.21 -25.15 -26.75
C GLY A 305 0.02 -26.25 -25.70
N GLY A 306 0.64 -27.42 -25.88
CA GLY A 306 0.59 -28.49 -24.89
C GLY A 306 1.36 -28.18 -23.61
N ALA A 307 2.51 -27.53 -23.73
CA ALA A 307 3.30 -27.05 -22.58
C ALA A 307 2.55 -25.94 -21.83
N ALA A 308 1.96 -24.98 -22.55
CA ALA A 308 1.15 -23.91 -21.96
C ALA A 308 -0.06 -24.44 -21.18
N ALA A 309 -0.75 -25.45 -21.73
CA ALA A 309 -1.85 -26.12 -21.04
C ALA A 309 -1.39 -26.86 -19.77
N ALA A 310 -0.22 -27.51 -19.80
CA ALA A 310 0.36 -28.16 -18.62
C ALA A 310 0.75 -27.13 -17.54
N VAL A 311 1.41 -26.03 -17.94
CA VAL A 311 1.80 -24.94 -17.02
C VAL A 311 0.53 -24.27 -16.41
N ALA A 312 -0.49 -23.99 -17.21
CA ALA A 312 -1.73 -23.41 -16.73
C ALA A 312 -2.43 -24.33 -15.72
N ALA A 313 -2.55 -25.62 -16.04
CA ALA A 313 -3.16 -26.60 -15.13
C ALA A 313 -2.38 -26.76 -13.82
N LEU A 314 -1.05 -26.66 -13.85
CA LEU A 314 -0.21 -26.67 -12.66
C LEU A 314 -0.38 -25.42 -11.79
N LEU A 315 -0.60 -24.25 -12.41
CA LEU A 315 -0.80 -22.98 -11.70
C LEU A 315 -2.22 -22.82 -11.11
N GLU A 316 -3.21 -23.48 -11.71
CA GLU A 316 -4.59 -23.48 -11.19
C GLU A 316 -4.75 -24.42 -10.00
N GLU A 317 -3.95 -25.46 -9.95
CA GLU A 317 -3.99 -26.46 -8.90
C GLU A 317 -2.93 -26.16 -7.82
N ARG A 318 -3.04 -26.83 -6.72
CA ARG A 318 -2.01 -26.78 -5.68
C ARG A 318 -0.70 -27.38 -6.14
N ASP A 319 0.39 -26.83 -5.63
CA ASP A 319 1.72 -27.35 -5.87
C ASP A 319 1.74 -28.88 -5.67
N LEU A 320 2.21 -29.58 -6.70
CA LEU A 320 2.40 -31.03 -6.68
C LEU A 320 3.51 -31.45 -5.72
N LEU A 321 4.45 -30.55 -5.46
CA LEU A 321 5.62 -30.78 -4.62
C LEU A 321 5.36 -30.24 -3.20
N GLY A 322 5.98 -30.89 -2.22
CA GLY A 322 5.83 -30.50 -0.83
C GLY A 322 6.58 -29.19 -0.48
N PRO A 323 6.33 -28.64 0.72
CA PRO A 323 7.03 -27.44 1.18
C PRO A 323 8.56 -27.65 1.20
N GLY A 324 9.30 -26.64 0.74
CA GLY A 324 10.77 -26.66 0.75
C GLY A 324 11.42 -27.13 -0.54
N THR A 325 10.66 -27.41 -1.59
CA THR A 325 11.20 -27.88 -2.90
C THR A 325 11.76 -26.76 -3.79
N GLY A 326 11.92 -25.54 -3.29
CA GLY A 326 12.40 -24.40 -4.10
C GLY A 326 11.33 -23.78 -5.01
N ALA A 327 11.68 -22.68 -5.66
CA ALA A 327 10.75 -21.88 -6.46
C ALA A 327 10.69 -22.28 -7.96
N ASP A 328 11.44 -23.28 -8.40
CA ASP A 328 11.58 -23.63 -9.81
C ASP A 328 10.31 -24.31 -10.37
N MET A 329 9.63 -23.64 -11.32
CA MET A 329 8.48 -24.18 -12.03
C MET A 329 8.84 -25.38 -12.91
N HIS A 330 10.05 -25.44 -13.45
CA HIS A 330 10.51 -26.54 -14.29
C HIS A 330 10.47 -27.89 -13.53
N GLU A 331 10.80 -27.89 -12.25
CA GLU A 331 10.71 -29.10 -11.41
C GLU A 331 9.27 -29.65 -11.32
N ARG A 332 8.24 -28.78 -11.30
CA ARG A 332 6.82 -29.18 -11.31
C ARG A 332 6.41 -29.74 -12.67
N VAL A 333 6.91 -29.12 -13.72
CA VAL A 333 6.69 -29.59 -15.11
C VAL A 333 7.33 -30.95 -15.32
N ARG A 334 8.56 -31.19 -14.84
CA ARG A 334 9.21 -32.51 -14.90
C ARG A 334 8.41 -33.61 -14.19
N VAL A 335 7.79 -33.29 -13.06
CA VAL A 335 6.88 -34.22 -12.36
C VAL A 335 5.64 -34.50 -13.17
N PHE A 336 5.04 -33.47 -13.79
CA PHE A 336 3.87 -33.58 -14.64
C PHE A 336 4.14 -34.53 -15.85
N PHE A 337 5.27 -34.40 -16.51
CA PHE A 337 5.66 -35.24 -17.64
C PHE A 337 6.23 -36.63 -17.22
N GLY A 338 6.50 -36.85 -15.93
CA GLY A 338 7.00 -38.12 -15.40
C GLY A 338 8.52 -38.29 -15.50
N GLU A 339 9.26 -37.23 -15.82
CA GLU A 339 10.73 -37.21 -15.85
C GLU A 339 11.35 -37.22 -14.45
N ARG A 340 10.59 -36.70 -13.46
CA ARG A 340 10.95 -36.70 -12.05
C ARG A 340 9.94 -37.52 -11.23
N ARG A 341 10.44 -38.44 -10.41
CA ARG A 341 9.63 -39.18 -9.44
C ARG A 341 9.78 -38.56 -8.06
N ASP A 342 8.67 -38.30 -7.38
CA ASP A 342 8.64 -37.85 -5.99
C ASP A 342 7.79 -38.82 -5.16
N ARG A 343 8.34 -39.31 -4.03
CA ARG A 343 7.66 -40.27 -3.16
C ARG A 343 6.49 -39.67 -2.39
N THR A 344 6.45 -38.34 -2.27
CA THR A 344 5.42 -37.59 -1.58
C THR A 344 4.28 -37.15 -2.50
N LEU A 345 4.39 -37.49 -3.79
CA LEU A 345 3.47 -37.07 -4.83
C LEU A 345 2.05 -37.60 -4.59
N ASP A 346 1.07 -36.71 -4.63
CA ASP A 346 -0.35 -37.05 -4.67
C ASP A 346 -0.75 -37.49 -6.08
N VAL A 347 -0.83 -38.80 -6.31
CA VAL A 347 -1.13 -39.39 -7.64
C VAL A 347 -2.53 -38.98 -8.10
N ALA A 348 -3.50 -38.86 -7.22
CA ALA A 348 -4.86 -38.42 -7.57
C ALA A 348 -4.85 -36.98 -8.08
N ARG A 349 -4.11 -36.12 -7.42
CA ARG A 349 -3.93 -34.70 -7.85
C ARG A 349 -3.21 -34.61 -9.18
N LEU A 350 -2.12 -35.33 -9.36
CA LEU A 350 -1.42 -35.37 -10.66
C LEU A 350 -2.37 -35.80 -11.79
N LYS A 351 -3.23 -36.78 -11.54
CA LYS A 351 -4.25 -37.23 -12.52
C LYS A 351 -5.23 -36.09 -12.83
N ALA A 352 -5.71 -35.36 -11.84
CA ALA A 352 -6.60 -34.22 -12.02
C ALA A 352 -5.94 -33.09 -12.82
N VAL A 353 -4.69 -32.72 -12.49
CA VAL A 353 -3.90 -31.73 -13.25
C VAL A 353 -3.75 -32.15 -14.71
N ARG A 354 -3.40 -33.40 -14.99
CA ARG A 354 -3.29 -33.93 -16.34
C ARG A 354 -4.62 -33.90 -17.11
N GLN A 355 -5.74 -34.15 -16.41
CA GLN A 355 -7.07 -34.05 -17.03
C GLN A 355 -7.41 -32.59 -17.36
N SER A 356 -7.11 -31.64 -16.49
CA SER A 356 -7.28 -30.20 -16.73
C SER A 356 -6.41 -29.76 -17.92
N ALA A 357 -5.14 -30.14 -17.96
CA ALA A 357 -4.24 -29.81 -19.06
C ALA A 357 -4.78 -30.34 -20.43
N ARG A 358 -5.29 -31.58 -20.47
CA ARG A 358 -5.90 -32.12 -21.71
C ARG A 358 -7.10 -31.30 -22.18
N ARG A 359 -7.96 -30.85 -21.26
CA ARG A 359 -9.08 -29.96 -21.58
C ARG A 359 -8.59 -28.62 -22.14
N LEU A 360 -7.54 -28.05 -21.57
CA LEU A 360 -6.96 -26.77 -21.98
C LEU A 360 -6.13 -26.87 -23.27
N SER A 361 -5.59 -28.03 -23.65
CA SER A 361 -4.79 -28.20 -24.85
C SER A 361 -5.59 -27.93 -26.14
N GLY A 362 -6.87 -28.21 -26.15
CA GLY A 362 -7.75 -28.06 -27.34
C GLY A 362 -7.59 -29.18 -28.37
N PRO A 363 -8.46 -29.23 -29.38
CA PRO A 363 -8.41 -30.25 -30.43
C PRO A 363 -7.17 -30.08 -31.30
N GLY A 364 -6.55 -31.21 -31.69
CA GLY A 364 -5.41 -31.22 -32.62
C GLY A 364 -4.03 -30.95 -31.99
N THR A 365 -3.93 -30.79 -30.68
CA THR A 365 -2.63 -30.68 -30.02
C THR A 365 -1.96 -32.05 -29.99
N THR A 366 -0.79 -32.20 -30.62
CA THR A 366 0.09 -33.36 -30.46
C THR A 366 0.46 -33.57 -29.01
N GLU A 367 0.81 -34.82 -28.63
CA GLU A 367 1.32 -35.08 -27.27
C GLU A 367 2.38 -34.04 -26.90
N ALA A 368 2.16 -33.36 -25.79
CA ALA A 368 3.07 -32.30 -25.36
C ALA A 368 4.43 -32.91 -25.00
N THR A 369 5.47 -32.45 -25.67
CA THR A 369 6.86 -32.71 -25.25
C THR A 369 7.19 -31.87 -24.02
N PRO A 370 8.03 -32.37 -23.09
CA PRO A 370 8.51 -31.57 -21.98
C PRO A 370 9.18 -30.29 -22.48
N PRO A 371 8.73 -29.09 -22.03
CA PRO A 371 9.38 -27.83 -22.41
C PRO A 371 10.68 -27.63 -21.63
N SER A 372 11.60 -26.88 -22.22
CA SER A 372 12.82 -26.41 -21.55
C SER A 372 12.49 -25.38 -20.43
N GLU A 373 13.47 -25.10 -19.57
CA GLU A 373 13.34 -24.09 -18.52
C GLU A 373 12.96 -22.71 -19.08
N THR A 374 13.60 -22.30 -20.21
CA THR A 374 13.37 -20.99 -20.83
C THR A 374 12.04 -20.92 -21.58
N GLU A 375 11.59 -22.03 -22.20
CA GLU A 375 10.23 -22.10 -22.77
C GLU A 375 9.15 -21.96 -21.71
N ILE A 376 9.36 -22.51 -20.51
CA ILE A 376 8.45 -22.28 -19.37
C ILE A 376 8.46 -20.81 -18.98
N GLY A 377 9.65 -20.18 -18.87
CA GLY A 377 9.78 -18.75 -18.59
C GLY A 377 9.11 -17.88 -19.64
N ARG A 378 9.24 -18.23 -20.92
CA ARG A 378 8.57 -17.60 -22.05
C ARG A 378 7.04 -17.66 -21.90
N LEU A 379 6.48 -18.83 -21.58
CA LEU A 379 5.05 -18.99 -21.33
C LEU A 379 4.60 -18.17 -20.10
N LEU A 380 5.35 -18.20 -19.01
CA LEU A 380 5.03 -17.39 -17.84
C LEU A 380 5.08 -15.88 -18.14
N ALA A 381 5.98 -15.41 -19.02
CA ALA A 381 6.03 -14.01 -19.42
C ALA A 381 4.75 -13.54 -20.14
N LEU A 382 4.13 -14.42 -20.92
CA LEU A 382 2.82 -14.16 -21.54
C LEU A 382 1.70 -14.02 -20.49
N ALA A 383 1.72 -14.82 -19.41
CA ALA A 383 0.72 -14.74 -18.35
C ALA A 383 0.96 -13.56 -17.38
N TYR A 384 2.22 -13.29 -17.09
CA TYR A 384 2.65 -12.38 -16.04
C TYR A 384 3.68 -11.34 -16.53
N PRO A 385 3.35 -10.55 -17.57
CA PRO A 385 4.29 -9.57 -18.12
C PRO A 385 4.67 -8.47 -17.10
N ASP A 386 3.81 -8.20 -16.13
CA ASP A 386 4.03 -7.29 -15.00
C ASP A 386 4.94 -7.88 -13.90
N ARG A 387 5.33 -9.16 -14.00
CA ARG A 387 6.15 -9.88 -13.02
C ARG A 387 7.44 -10.46 -13.62
N ILE A 388 7.83 -9.99 -14.79
CA ILE A 388 9.18 -10.25 -15.33
C ILE A 388 10.15 -9.55 -14.38
N ALA A 389 11.22 -10.24 -13.99
CA ALA A 389 12.11 -9.86 -12.92
C ALA A 389 13.57 -9.83 -13.40
N ARG A 390 14.28 -8.72 -13.15
CA ARG A 390 15.72 -8.60 -13.38
C ARG A 390 16.45 -8.54 -12.05
N ARG A 391 17.52 -9.35 -11.92
CA ARG A 391 18.36 -9.34 -10.71
C ARG A 391 19.08 -8.00 -10.56
N ARG A 392 19.10 -7.47 -9.34
CA ARG A 392 19.82 -6.25 -8.98
C ARG A 392 21.32 -6.56 -8.85
N SER A 393 22.16 -5.73 -9.43
CA SER A 393 23.61 -5.93 -9.48
C SER A 393 24.31 -5.91 -8.11
N ASP A 394 23.70 -5.27 -7.12
CA ASP A 394 24.28 -5.02 -5.79
C ASP A 394 23.95 -6.07 -4.74
N LYS A 395 23.02 -7.00 -5.05
CA LYS A 395 22.50 -7.96 -4.04
C LYS A 395 22.15 -9.29 -4.64
N ALA A 396 22.68 -10.37 -4.05
CA ALA A 396 22.30 -11.74 -4.40
C ALA A 396 20.79 -11.97 -4.13
N ALA A 397 20.14 -12.74 -5.01
CA ALA A 397 18.74 -13.17 -4.90
C ALA A 397 17.68 -12.05 -4.79
N ARG A 398 18.01 -10.79 -5.13
CA ARG A 398 17.08 -9.66 -5.17
C ARG A 398 16.82 -9.21 -6.60
N TYR A 399 15.56 -8.97 -6.90
CA TYR A 399 15.07 -8.67 -8.24
C TYR A 399 14.22 -7.40 -8.25
N GLN A 400 14.21 -6.73 -9.39
CA GLN A 400 13.24 -5.70 -9.73
C GLN A 400 12.24 -6.30 -10.71
N LEU A 401 10.97 -6.12 -10.47
CA LEU A 401 9.89 -6.54 -11.37
C LEU A 401 9.60 -5.47 -12.43
N SER A 402 9.01 -5.86 -13.55
CA SER A 402 8.56 -4.96 -14.61
C SER A 402 7.53 -3.93 -14.17
N ASN A 403 6.76 -4.22 -13.11
CA ASN A 403 5.85 -3.25 -12.46
C ASN A 403 6.55 -2.31 -11.45
N GLY A 404 7.89 -2.31 -11.38
CA GLY A 404 8.70 -1.46 -10.50
C GLY A 404 8.89 -1.97 -9.07
N LYS A 405 8.17 -3.02 -8.64
CA LYS A 405 8.29 -3.58 -7.30
C LYS A 405 9.57 -4.40 -7.12
N GLY A 406 9.99 -4.57 -5.86
CA GLY A 406 11.07 -5.47 -5.50
C GLY A 406 10.56 -6.89 -5.24
N ALA A 407 11.39 -7.88 -5.57
CA ALA A 407 11.14 -9.28 -5.22
C ALA A 407 12.42 -9.96 -4.73
N VAL A 408 12.27 -11.03 -3.93
CA VAL A 408 13.40 -11.76 -3.33
C VAL A 408 13.16 -13.26 -3.44
N LEU A 409 14.20 -13.98 -3.84
CA LEU A 409 14.31 -15.44 -3.72
C LEU A 409 15.06 -15.80 -2.43
N ARG A 410 14.92 -17.03 -1.98
CA ARG A 410 15.83 -17.58 -0.97
C ARG A 410 17.24 -17.66 -1.57
N GLU A 411 18.24 -17.33 -0.78
CA GLU A 411 19.64 -17.28 -1.24
C GLU A 411 20.16 -18.66 -1.69
N ASP A 412 19.61 -19.73 -1.12
CA ASP A 412 19.96 -21.14 -1.44
C ASP A 412 19.16 -21.69 -2.65
N ASP A 413 18.23 -20.91 -3.23
CA ASP A 413 17.45 -21.36 -4.38
C ASP A 413 18.30 -21.35 -5.67
N PRO A 414 18.31 -22.44 -6.45
CA PRO A 414 19.07 -22.52 -7.71
C PRO A 414 18.73 -21.43 -8.71
N LEU A 415 17.50 -20.93 -8.72
CA LEU A 415 17.08 -19.84 -9.60
C LEU A 415 17.78 -18.50 -9.30
N ALA A 416 18.35 -18.32 -8.11
CA ALA A 416 19.05 -17.09 -7.75
C ALA A 416 20.29 -16.78 -8.64
N ARG A 417 20.80 -17.75 -9.41
CA ARG A 417 21.88 -17.57 -10.39
C ARG A 417 21.45 -16.85 -11.66
N HIS A 418 20.16 -16.89 -12.02
CA HIS A 418 19.65 -16.31 -13.26
C HIS A 418 19.49 -14.80 -13.14
N GLU A 419 19.86 -14.06 -14.18
CA GLU A 419 19.67 -12.61 -14.23
C GLU A 419 18.21 -12.28 -14.46
N TRP A 420 17.51 -13.06 -15.29
CA TRP A 420 16.13 -12.83 -15.67
C TRP A 420 15.24 -14.00 -15.27
N LEU A 421 14.13 -13.68 -14.64
CA LEU A 421 13.12 -14.63 -14.21
C LEU A 421 11.73 -14.08 -14.54
N VAL A 422 10.74 -14.96 -14.55
CA VAL A 422 9.32 -14.59 -14.48
C VAL A 422 8.72 -15.22 -13.23
N ALA A 423 8.17 -14.40 -12.36
CA ALA A 423 7.57 -14.84 -11.11
C ALA A 423 6.07 -15.12 -11.28
N ALA A 424 5.67 -16.39 -11.14
CA ALA A 424 4.27 -16.79 -11.20
C ALA A 424 3.56 -16.58 -9.86
N GLU A 425 4.23 -16.93 -8.73
CA GLU A 425 3.67 -16.78 -7.39
C GLU A 425 4.57 -15.93 -6.49
N LEU A 426 3.95 -14.95 -5.83
CA LEU A 426 4.59 -14.04 -4.86
C LEU A 426 3.63 -13.80 -3.67
N ASP A 427 4.18 -13.43 -2.50
CA ASP A 427 3.38 -13.13 -1.31
C ASP A 427 2.76 -11.71 -1.29
N GLY A 428 3.06 -10.89 -2.28
CA GLY A 428 2.50 -9.53 -2.42
C GLY A 428 2.87 -8.56 -1.29
N GLN A 429 3.99 -8.77 -0.58
CA GLN A 429 4.43 -7.85 0.48
C GLN A 429 4.79 -6.46 -0.06
N ALA A 430 4.60 -5.42 0.76
CA ALA A 430 4.61 -4.03 0.29
C ALA A 430 5.98 -3.53 -0.20
N ARG A 431 7.09 -4.02 0.35
CA ARG A 431 8.43 -3.57 -0.02
C ARG A 431 9.16 -4.52 -0.96
N GLU A 432 9.28 -5.78 -0.59
CA GLU A 432 9.91 -6.84 -1.39
C GLU A 432 9.06 -8.10 -1.22
N ALA A 433 8.51 -8.58 -2.33
CA ALA A 433 7.70 -9.80 -2.34
C ALA A 433 8.58 -11.05 -2.38
N THR A 434 8.25 -12.06 -1.60
CA THR A 434 8.93 -13.36 -1.67
C THR A 434 8.42 -14.13 -2.89
N ILE A 435 9.34 -14.60 -3.73
CA ILE A 435 9.03 -15.45 -4.89
C ILE A 435 8.90 -16.89 -4.42
N TYR A 436 7.73 -17.48 -4.65
CA TYR A 436 7.45 -18.89 -4.35
C TYR A 436 7.49 -19.79 -5.58
N LEU A 437 7.24 -19.21 -6.77
CA LEU A 437 7.27 -19.95 -8.03
C LEU A 437 7.73 -19.04 -9.17
N ALA A 438 8.72 -19.48 -9.92
CA ALA A 438 9.30 -18.73 -11.05
C ALA A 438 9.96 -19.68 -12.07
N ALA A 439 10.30 -19.14 -13.24
CA ALA A 439 11.17 -19.79 -14.21
C ALA A 439 12.13 -18.77 -14.83
N PRO A 440 13.33 -19.20 -15.30
CA PRO A 440 14.23 -18.34 -16.04
C PRO A 440 13.67 -18.03 -17.43
N VAL A 441 14.00 -16.85 -17.95
CA VAL A 441 13.57 -16.41 -19.29
C VAL A 441 14.73 -15.72 -20.00
N ASP A 442 14.76 -15.87 -21.33
CA ASP A 442 15.76 -15.25 -22.19
C ASP A 442 15.23 -13.92 -22.77
N ILE A 443 16.10 -12.91 -22.85
CA ILE A 443 15.75 -11.61 -23.41
C ILE A 443 15.25 -11.68 -24.85
N PRO A 444 15.88 -12.45 -25.78
CA PRO A 444 15.38 -12.56 -27.15
C PRO A 444 13.92 -13.03 -27.24
N ASP A 445 13.51 -13.96 -26.37
CA ASP A 445 12.13 -14.44 -26.33
C ASP A 445 11.17 -13.34 -25.84
N LEU A 446 11.58 -12.56 -24.82
CA LEU A 446 10.81 -11.40 -24.34
C LEU A 446 10.67 -10.32 -25.41
N GLU A 447 11.77 -10.05 -26.16
CA GLU A 447 11.76 -9.05 -27.23
C GLU A 447 10.88 -9.47 -28.42
N LEU A 448 10.77 -10.77 -28.67
CA LEU A 448 9.92 -11.31 -29.72
C LEU A 448 8.44 -11.30 -29.34
N ASP A 449 8.11 -11.82 -28.16
CA ASP A 449 6.72 -12.06 -27.76
C ASP A 449 6.03 -10.81 -27.20
N LEU A 450 6.80 -9.89 -26.64
CA LEU A 450 6.30 -8.65 -26.01
C LEU A 450 6.77 -7.39 -26.77
N ALA A 451 7.07 -7.52 -28.07
CA ALA A 451 7.59 -6.41 -28.90
C ALA A 451 6.71 -5.15 -28.82
N ASP A 452 5.38 -5.32 -28.85
CA ASP A 452 4.41 -4.21 -28.81
C ASP A 452 4.36 -3.50 -27.46
N HIS A 453 4.91 -4.11 -26.40
CA HIS A 453 4.97 -3.55 -25.06
C HIS A 453 6.34 -2.97 -24.69
N ILE A 454 7.33 -3.13 -25.58
CA ILE A 454 8.67 -2.57 -25.40
C ILE A 454 8.70 -1.14 -25.93
N GLN A 455 8.95 -0.21 -25.03
CA GLN A 455 9.07 1.20 -25.37
C GLN A 455 10.52 1.60 -25.54
N GLU A 456 10.81 2.33 -26.61
CA GLU A 456 12.10 3.00 -26.79
C GLU A 456 11.96 4.44 -26.31
N ILE A 457 12.68 4.79 -25.23
CA ILE A 457 12.61 6.11 -24.61
C ILE A 457 14.00 6.73 -24.51
N GLU A 458 14.06 8.04 -24.67
CA GLU A 458 15.24 8.83 -24.31
C GLU A 458 15.01 9.41 -22.93
N GLU A 459 15.93 9.20 -22.03
CA GLU A 459 15.86 9.68 -20.66
C GLU A 459 17.20 10.23 -20.19
N ALA A 460 17.13 11.24 -19.33
CA ALA A 460 18.29 11.81 -18.67
C ALA A 460 18.20 11.56 -17.17
N LEU A 461 19.07 10.72 -16.65
CA LEU A 461 19.06 10.27 -15.26
C LEU A 461 20.22 10.89 -14.50
N TRP A 462 19.97 11.21 -13.24
CA TRP A 462 21.01 11.65 -12.33
C TRP A 462 21.87 10.46 -11.88
N ASP A 463 23.20 10.58 -12.09
CA ASP A 463 24.20 9.65 -11.57
C ASP A 463 24.86 10.25 -10.32
N ASP A 464 24.55 9.68 -9.16
CA ASP A 464 25.09 10.12 -7.87
C ASP A 464 26.61 9.92 -7.79
N SER A 465 27.18 8.93 -8.48
CA SER A 465 28.62 8.61 -8.45
C SER A 465 29.45 9.62 -9.23
N GLN A 466 28.91 10.10 -10.36
CA GLN A 466 29.59 11.07 -11.23
C GLN A 466 29.13 12.52 -11.00
N GLY A 467 28.08 12.73 -10.22
CA GLY A 467 27.52 14.05 -9.92
C GLY A 467 27.03 14.80 -11.16
N LYS A 468 26.55 14.09 -12.17
CA LYS A 468 26.06 14.64 -13.43
C LYS A 468 24.84 13.90 -13.99
N ILE A 469 24.19 14.52 -14.95
CA ILE A 469 23.15 13.86 -15.74
C ILE A 469 23.80 12.96 -16.79
N LEU A 470 23.37 11.70 -16.84
CA LEU A 470 23.65 10.75 -17.91
C LEU A 470 22.41 10.57 -18.74
N ALA A 471 22.52 10.88 -20.02
CA ALA A 471 21.45 10.65 -20.96
C ALA A 471 21.67 9.35 -21.73
N ARG A 472 20.59 8.60 -21.87
CA ARG A 472 20.60 7.34 -22.57
C ARG A 472 19.30 7.15 -23.36
N ARG A 473 19.40 6.40 -24.42
CA ARG A 473 18.27 5.78 -25.09
C ARG A 473 18.11 4.39 -24.49
N ALA A 474 16.94 4.08 -23.96
CA ALA A 474 16.65 2.82 -23.31
C ALA A 474 15.45 2.13 -23.95
N ARG A 475 15.58 0.83 -24.19
CA ARG A 475 14.46 -0.05 -24.51
C ARG A 475 13.95 -0.64 -23.19
N LYS A 476 12.71 -0.33 -22.85
CA LYS A 476 12.11 -0.70 -21.57
C LYS A 476 10.89 -1.57 -21.76
N LEU A 477 10.74 -2.53 -20.84
CA LEU A 477 9.51 -3.28 -20.62
C LEU A 477 9.00 -2.94 -19.21
N GLY A 478 7.98 -2.07 -19.15
CA GLY A 478 7.60 -1.43 -17.91
C GLY A 478 8.78 -0.67 -17.30
N GLU A 479 9.12 -0.97 -16.04
CA GLU A 479 10.25 -0.32 -15.35
C GLU A 479 11.61 -1.02 -15.58
N LEU A 480 11.64 -2.13 -16.33
CA LEU A 480 12.87 -2.86 -16.63
C LEU A 480 13.56 -2.33 -17.89
N VAL A 481 14.84 -2.03 -17.77
CA VAL A 481 15.71 -1.68 -18.90
C VAL A 481 16.25 -2.97 -19.52
N LEU A 482 15.81 -3.28 -20.74
CA LEU A 482 16.33 -4.42 -21.51
C LEU A 482 17.67 -4.10 -22.14
N GLN A 483 17.77 -2.93 -22.77
CA GLN A 483 18.97 -2.43 -23.42
C GLN A 483 19.08 -0.92 -23.23
N GLU A 484 20.31 -0.43 -23.10
CA GLU A 484 20.58 1.01 -23.03
C GLU A 484 21.78 1.38 -23.89
N LYS A 485 21.74 2.59 -24.46
CA LYS A 485 22.85 3.20 -25.21
C LYS A 485 23.02 4.64 -24.77
N PRO A 486 24.26 5.09 -24.46
CA PRO A 486 24.50 6.49 -24.15
C PRO A 486 24.13 7.39 -25.34
N LEU A 487 23.51 8.53 -25.06
CA LEU A 487 23.21 9.57 -26.05
C LEU A 487 24.38 10.54 -26.13
N GLY A 488 24.92 10.74 -27.33
CA GLY A 488 25.99 11.72 -27.57
C GLY A 488 25.50 13.17 -27.60
N ARG A 489 24.26 13.38 -28.05
CA ARG A 489 23.57 14.69 -28.04
C ARG A 489 22.25 14.51 -27.30
N VAL A 490 22.01 15.36 -26.32
CA VAL A 490 20.88 15.26 -25.42
C VAL A 490 19.97 16.44 -25.63
N ASP A 491 18.67 16.21 -25.65
CA ASP A 491 17.69 17.26 -25.61
C ASP A 491 17.84 18.04 -24.27
N PRO A 492 18.04 19.38 -24.33
CA PRO A 492 18.12 20.21 -23.13
C PRO A 492 16.93 20.05 -22.18
N GLU A 493 15.75 19.75 -22.72
CA GLU A 493 14.55 19.54 -21.93
C GLU A 493 14.62 18.24 -21.09
N LEU A 494 15.12 17.16 -21.66
CA LEU A 494 15.35 15.90 -20.92
C LEU A 494 16.38 16.10 -19.80
N VAL A 495 17.44 16.87 -20.06
CA VAL A 495 18.44 17.18 -19.01
C VAL A 495 17.79 17.96 -17.87
N ARG A 496 16.97 18.96 -18.20
CA ARG A 496 16.24 19.76 -17.22
C ARG A 496 15.33 18.89 -16.37
N GLN A 497 14.57 17.99 -16.97
CA GLN A 497 13.71 17.04 -16.26
C GLN A 497 14.50 16.09 -15.35
N GLY A 498 15.65 15.62 -15.82
CA GLY A 498 16.56 14.80 -15.02
C GLY A 498 17.09 15.53 -13.78
N LEU A 499 17.46 16.81 -13.91
CA LEU A 499 17.88 17.65 -12.77
C LEU A 499 16.74 17.89 -11.79
N LEU A 500 15.53 18.21 -12.29
CA LEU A 500 14.35 18.40 -11.45
C LEU A 500 14.01 17.14 -10.66
N SER A 501 14.08 15.97 -11.31
CA SER A 501 13.89 14.67 -10.65
C SER A 501 14.94 14.42 -9.56
N ALA A 502 16.21 14.75 -9.83
CA ALA A 502 17.30 14.63 -8.85
C ALA A 502 17.09 15.55 -7.65
N ILE A 503 16.64 16.79 -7.88
CA ILE A 503 16.32 17.75 -6.83
C ILE A 503 15.16 17.25 -5.96
N ARG A 504 14.08 16.71 -6.58
CA ARG A 504 12.98 16.09 -5.82
C ARG A 504 13.47 14.97 -4.90
N LYS A 505 14.36 14.13 -5.39
CA LYS A 505 14.91 13.01 -4.63
C LYS A 505 15.83 13.46 -3.48
N LYS A 506 16.64 14.48 -3.71
CA LYS A 506 17.59 15.01 -2.71
C LYS A 506 16.94 16.00 -1.73
N GLY A 507 15.81 16.57 -2.09
CA GLY A 507 15.09 17.58 -1.30
C GLY A 507 15.62 19.00 -1.50
N LEU A 508 14.79 19.98 -1.12
CA LEU A 508 15.05 21.41 -1.30
C LEU A 508 16.29 21.93 -0.57
N GLU A 509 16.65 21.33 0.57
CA GLU A 509 17.84 21.74 1.33
C GLU A 509 19.17 21.49 0.58
N SER A 510 19.11 20.70 -0.49
CA SER A 510 20.25 20.49 -1.39
C SER A 510 20.53 21.66 -2.35
N LEU A 511 19.61 22.63 -2.46
CA LEU A 511 19.75 23.83 -3.27
C LEU A 511 20.60 24.92 -2.56
N PRO A 512 21.17 25.88 -3.30
CA PRO A 512 22.05 26.91 -2.76
C PRO A 512 21.26 28.03 -2.05
N TRP A 513 20.64 27.71 -0.92
CA TRP A 513 19.91 28.68 -0.11
C TRP A 513 20.82 29.76 0.45
N SER A 514 20.55 31.01 0.09
CA SER A 514 21.12 32.21 0.72
C SER A 514 20.24 32.71 1.86
N ASP A 515 20.79 33.58 2.71
CA ASP A 515 19.98 34.26 3.74
C ASP A 515 18.80 35.02 3.12
N GLY A 516 19.02 35.66 1.96
CA GLY A 516 17.97 36.36 1.22
C GLY A 516 16.83 35.47 0.77
N SER A 517 17.12 34.30 0.22
CA SER A 517 16.11 33.33 -0.22
C SER A 517 15.37 32.70 0.98
N ARG A 518 16.06 32.42 2.08
CA ARG A 518 15.43 31.93 3.32
C ARG A 518 14.51 32.98 3.94
N GLN A 519 14.94 34.23 3.98
CA GLN A 519 14.11 35.35 4.46
C GLN A 519 12.89 35.60 3.57
N TRP A 520 13.06 35.53 2.23
CA TRP A 520 11.96 35.64 1.30
C TRP A 520 10.90 34.57 1.57
N ARG A 521 11.32 33.32 1.70
CA ARG A 521 10.44 32.19 1.96
C ARG A 521 9.70 32.34 3.30
N ALA A 522 10.38 32.78 4.34
CA ALA A 522 9.76 33.00 5.66
C ALA A 522 8.72 34.13 5.63
N ARG A 523 8.99 35.21 4.87
CA ARG A 523 8.04 36.31 4.66
C ARG A 523 6.78 35.84 3.92
N MET A 524 6.95 35.03 2.88
CA MET A 524 5.83 34.46 2.12
C MET A 524 4.95 33.54 3.00
N ARG A 525 5.57 32.65 3.79
CA ARG A 525 4.86 31.82 4.75
C ARG A 525 4.07 32.64 5.78
N LEU A 526 4.66 33.74 6.27
CA LEU A 526 3.97 34.64 7.20
C LEU A 526 2.71 35.22 6.54
N LEU A 527 2.83 35.74 5.31
CA LEU A 527 1.69 36.35 4.62
C LEU A 527 0.62 35.34 4.25
N ALA A 528 1.00 34.16 3.75
CA ALA A 528 0.06 33.08 3.43
C ALA A 528 -0.76 32.64 4.66
N ARG A 529 -0.14 32.56 5.83
CA ARG A 529 -0.81 32.23 7.10
C ARG A 529 -1.68 33.37 7.62
N THR A 530 -1.23 34.63 7.45
CA THR A 530 -1.96 35.80 7.97
C THR A 530 -3.14 36.18 7.08
N PHE A 531 -3.07 35.91 5.79
CA PHE A 531 -4.04 36.26 4.76
C PHE A 531 -4.36 35.05 3.86
N PRO A 532 -5.05 34.01 4.37
CA PRO A 532 -5.24 32.76 3.62
C PRO A 532 -6.03 32.95 2.32
N ASP A 533 -6.93 33.96 2.25
CA ASP A 533 -7.77 34.22 1.07
C ASP A 533 -7.15 35.19 0.06
N SER A 534 -5.91 35.65 0.26
CA SER A 534 -5.29 36.71 -0.55
C SER A 534 -4.41 36.18 -1.69
N GLY A 535 -4.42 34.85 -1.97
CA GLY A 535 -3.73 34.25 -3.11
C GLY A 535 -2.20 34.20 -2.99
N TRP A 536 -1.62 34.37 -1.78
CA TRP A 536 -0.20 34.15 -1.57
C TRP A 536 0.17 32.69 -1.82
N PRO A 537 1.22 32.39 -2.61
CA PRO A 537 1.62 31.01 -2.88
C PRO A 537 2.09 30.30 -1.62
N ASP A 538 1.70 29.03 -1.50
CA ASP A 538 2.29 28.16 -0.50
C ASP A 538 3.75 27.88 -0.84
N THR A 539 4.63 28.09 0.14
CA THR A 539 6.09 27.88 0.01
C THR A 539 6.62 26.83 0.96
N ASP A 540 5.75 25.92 1.43
CA ASP A 540 6.20 24.72 2.17
C ASP A 540 6.95 23.78 1.24
N ASP A 541 7.72 22.86 1.82
CA ASP A 541 8.62 21.98 1.05
C ASP A 541 7.85 21.16 0.01
N ALA A 542 6.68 20.65 0.36
CA ALA A 542 5.85 19.89 -0.56
C ALA A 542 5.38 20.75 -1.75
N ALA A 543 4.84 21.94 -1.49
CA ALA A 543 4.34 22.83 -2.53
C ALA A 543 5.45 23.32 -3.48
N LEU A 544 6.64 23.62 -2.95
CA LEU A 544 7.79 24.00 -3.76
C LEU A 544 8.34 22.83 -4.58
N LEU A 545 8.32 21.60 -4.04
CA LEU A 545 8.74 20.39 -4.79
C LEU A 545 7.75 20.04 -5.89
N ASP A 546 6.46 20.21 -5.66
CA ASP A 546 5.42 19.95 -6.65
C ASP A 546 5.46 20.95 -7.80
N SER A 547 5.83 22.21 -7.52
CA SER A 547 5.89 23.29 -8.51
C SER A 547 7.30 23.58 -9.08
N LEU A 548 8.27 22.68 -8.88
CA LEU A 548 9.68 22.86 -9.30
C LEU A 548 9.83 23.26 -10.78
N GLU A 549 9.02 22.67 -11.67
CA GLU A 549 9.04 22.98 -13.10
C GLU A 549 8.76 24.46 -13.37
N VAL A 550 7.86 25.06 -12.60
CA VAL A 550 7.38 26.42 -12.81
C VAL A 550 8.41 27.45 -12.35
N TRP A 551 8.90 27.32 -11.12
CA TRP A 551 9.73 28.36 -10.53
C TRP A 551 11.24 28.13 -10.70
N LEU A 552 11.71 26.86 -10.70
CA LEU A 552 13.13 26.52 -10.79
C LEU A 552 13.52 26.10 -12.22
N GLY A 553 12.62 25.39 -12.92
CA GLY A 553 12.87 24.86 -14.26
C GLY A 553 13.50 25.84 -15.23
N PRO A 554 13.00 27.10 -15.37
CA PRO A 554 13.60 28.10 -16.26
C PRO A 554 15.04 28.47 -15.94
N PHE A 555 15.48 28.31 -14.69
CA PHE A 555 16.82 28.63 -14.23
C PHE A 555 17.84 27.49 -14.38
N LEU A 556 17.37 26.29 -14.82
CA LEU A 556 18.23 25.12 -15.04
C LEU A 556 18.77 25.01 -16.48
N VAL A 557 18.42 25.93 -17.35
CA VAL A 557 18.83 25.90 -18.77
C VAL A 557 20.37 25.86 -18.89
N GLY A 558 20.90 24.87 -19.61
CA GLY A 558 22.35 24.70 -19.85
C GLY A 558 23.12 24.05 -18.70
N MET A 559 22.46 23.68 -17.62
CA MET A 559 23.08 22.97 -16.48
C MET A 559 23.04 21.46 -16.68
N THR A 560 24.14 20.77 -16.38
CA THR A 560 24.25 19.31 -16.54
C THR A 560 24.85 18.62 -15.30
N ARG A 561 25.44 19.40 -14.37
CA ARG A 561 26.12 18.92 -13.17
C ARG A 561 25.50 19.52 -11.92
N TRP A 562 25.59 18.82 -10.83
CA TRP A 562 25.14 19.35 -9.53
C TRP A 562 25.86 20.63 -9.12
N SER A 563 27.17 20.74 -9.45
CA SER A 563 27.96 21.94 -9.19
C SER A 563 27.43 23.19 -9.92
N ASP A 564 26.70 22.99 -11.02
CA ASP A 564 26.14 24.13 -11.77
C ASP A 564 25.01 24.80 -11.00
N LEU A 565 24.31 24.06 -10.13
CA LEU A 565 23.23 24.57 -9.28
C LEU A 565 23.71 25.70 -8.35
N ALA A 566 24.99 25.70 -7.97
CA ALA A 566 25.58 26.78 -7.15
C ALA A 566 25.53 28.17 -7.82
N ARG A 567 25.30 28.22 -9.13
CA ARG A 567 25.18 29.47 -9.91
C ARG A 567 23.74 30.01 -9.95
N ILE A 568 22.76 29.27 -9.45
CA ILE A 568 21.37 29.68 -9.47
C ILE A 568 21.16 30.84 -8.50
N ASP A 569 20.60 31.93 -8.99
CA ASP A 569 19.97 32.92 -8.11
C ASP A 569 18.62 32.39 -7.62
N LEU A 570 18.68 31.68 -6.49
CA LEU A 570 17.49 31.06 -5.92
C LEU A 570 16.45 32.10 -5.46
N LEU A 571 16.91 33.32 -5.10
CA LEU A 571 15.98 34.40 -4.76
C LEU A 571 15.23 34.90 -5.99
N ALA A 572 15.91 35.05 -7.12
CA ALA A 572 15.27 35.40 -8.38
C ALA A 572 14.27 34.32 -8.83
N ALA A 573 14.65 33.04 -8.68
CA ALA A 573 13.79 31.92 -9.00
C ALA A 573 12.51 31.91 -8.13
N LEU A 574 12.64 32.12 -6.82
CA LEU A 574 11.48 32.21 -5.90
C LEU A 574 10.61 33.44 -6.20
N ASN A 575 11.20 34.56 -6.55
CA ASN A 575 10.46 35.77 -6.93
C ASN A 575 9.60 35.57 -8.19
N SER A 576 9.92 34.62 -9.06
CA SER A 576 9.09 34.29 -10.22
C SER A 576 7.73 33.65 -9.88
N LEU A 577 7.55 33.21 -8.64
CA LEU A 577 6.28 32.67 -8.13
C LEU A 577 5.20 33.76 -7.96
N ILE A 578 5.59 35.03 -7.90
CA ILE A 578 4.67 36.14 -7.70
C ILE A 578 4.90 37.24 -8.74
N ASP A 579 3.81 37.88 -9.14
CA ASP A 579 3.84 39.00 -10.07
C ASP A 579 4.43 40.28 -9.44
N TYR A 580 4.72 41.29 -10.26
CA TYR A 580 5.32 42.53 -9.79
C TYR A 580 4.46 43.31 -8.75
N PRO A 581 3.13 43.42 -8.88
CA PRO A 581 2.29 43.98 -7.83
C PRO A 581 2.41 43.25 -6.49
N SER A 582 2.40 41.93 -6.51
CA SER A 582 2.56 41.09 -5.30
C SER A 582 3.96 41.25 -4.68
N GLN A 583 5.02 41.42 -5.48
CA GLN A 583 6.35 41.76 -4.99
C GLN A 583 6.38 43.10 -4.23
N GLN A 584 5.67 44.12 -4.74
CA GLN A 584 5.54 45.39 -4.02
C GLN A 584 4.73 45.24 -2.73
N GLN A 585 3.63 44.49 -2.77
CA GLN A 585 2.85 44.19 -1.56
C GLN A 585 3.69 43.42 -0.51
N LEU A 586 4.51 42.45 -0.95
CA LEU A 586 5.42 41.73 -0.06
C LEU A 586 6.39 42.69 0.65
N GLN A 587 6.91 43.73 -0.06
CA GLN A 587 7.79 44.72 0.55
C GLN A 587 7.07 45.64 1.53
N SER A 588 5.80 45.93 1.28
CA SER A 588 4.96 46.76 2.15
C SER A 588 4.49 46.02 3.39
N LEU A 589 3.96 44.76 3.21
CA LEU A 589 3.35 44.00 4.28
C LEU A 589 4.38 43.27 5.16
N ALA A 590 5.47 42.80 4.57
CA ALA A 590 6.57 42.14 5.28
C ALA A 590 7.92 42.75 4.86
N PRO A 591 8.22 43.98 5.29
CA PRO A 591 9.45 44.69 4.92
C PRO A 591 10.69 43.98 5.46
N THR A 592 11.80 44.05 4.71
CA THR A 592 13.07 43.46 5.15
C THR A 592 13.74 44.25 6.29
N HIS A 593 13.36 45.53 6.46
CA HIS A 593 13.90 46.44 7.47
C HIS A 593 12.79 47.31 8.03
N LEU A 594 12.93 47.68 9.29
CA LEU A 594 12.13 48.73 9.92
C LEU A 594 13.00 49.93 10.31
N THR A 595 12.45 51.12 10.22
CA THR A 595 13.12 52.34 10.72
C THR A 595 12.76 52.48 12.20
N ILE A 596 13.79 52.45 13.03
CA ILE A 596 13.67 52.61 14.49
C ILE A 596 13.72 54.11 14.85
N PRO A 597 13.41 54.53 16.10
CA PRO A 597 13.29 55.95 16.50
C PRO A 597 14.57 56.80 16.26
N THR A 598 15.71 56.20 16.18
CA THR A 598 16.97 56.92 15.81
C THR A 598 17.11 57.25 14.34
N GLY A 599 16.14 56.87 13.47
CA GLY A 599 16.23 56.98 12.04
C GLY A 599 17.01 55.86 11.35
N GLN A 600 17.61 54.92 12.10
CA GLN A 600 18.35 53.80 11.52
C GLN A 600 17.41 52.73 10.99
N ARG A 601 17.74 52.15 9.81
CA ARG A 601 17.05 51.00 9.28
C ARG A 601 17.72 49.74 9.86
N VAL A 602 16.91 48.91 10.54
CA VAL A 602 17.34 47.66 11.17
C VAL A 602 16.61 46.49 10.46
N SER A 603 17.38 45.45 10.12
CA SER A 603 16.82 44.26 9.46
C SER A 603 15.87 43.48 10.35
N LEU A 604 14.84 42.92 9.74
CA LEU A 604 13.93 41.95 10.35
C LEU A 604 14.36 40.54 9.98
N ASP A 605 14.41 39.67 10.96
CA ASP A 605 14.60 38.23 10.77
C ASP A 605 13.25 37.53 10.87
N TYR A 606 12.79 36.99 9.73
CA TYR A 606 11.52 36.23 9.63
C TYR A 606 11.73 34.72 9.78
N THR A 607 12.98 34.25 9.85
CA THR A 607 13.29 32.82 9.98
C THR A 607 13.19 32.29 11.42
N ALA A 608 13.04 33.18 12.39
CA ALA A 608 12.89 32.84 13.78
C ALA A 608 11.52 32.19 14.06
N ASP A 609 11.48 31.21 14.95
CA ASP A 609 10.27 30.42 15.27
C ASP A 609 9.13 31.26 15.88
N ASN A 610 9.46 32.33 16.59
CA ASN A 610 8.50 33.14 17.33
C ASN A 610 7.96 34.37 16.57
N GLY A 611 8.14 34.42 15.25
CA GLY A 611 7.72 35.52 14.38
C GLY A 611 8.87 36.45 13.96
N PRO A 612 8.58 37.58 13.28
CA PRO A 612 9.59 38.51 12.83
C PRO A 612 10.33 39.15 14.00
N VAL A 613 11.66 39.01 14.00
CA VAL A 613 12.53 39.52 15.07
C VAL A 613 13.30 40.76 14.65
N LEU A 614 13.30 41.79 15.49
CA LEU A 614 14.13 42.96 15.36
C LEU A 614 15.09 43.04 16.52
N ALA A 615 16.39 42.99 16.26
CA ALA A 615 17.45 43.11 17.29
C ALA A 615 18.05 44.55 17.28
N ALA A 616 17.88 45.26 18.36
CA ALA A 616 18.38 46.63 18.48
C ALA A 616 18.86 46.95 19.91
N LYS A 617 19.81 47.92 20.00
CA LYS A 617 20.21 48.45 21.31
C LYS A 617 19.01 49.12 21.97
N LEU A 618 18.81 48.84 23.25
CA LEU A 618 17.70 49.38 24.04
C LEU A 618 17.57 50.91 23.90
N GLN A 619 18.72 51.65 23.95
CA GLN A 619 18.73 53.08 23.84
C GLN A 619 18.26 53.63 22.49
N ALA A 620 18.35 52.82 21.44
CA ALA A 620 17.94 53.21 20.12
C ALA A 620 16.40 53.13 19.94
N LEU A 621 15.73 52.53 20.92
CA LEU A 621 14.25 52.34 20.92
C LEU A 621 13.52 53.25 21.89
N PHE A 622 14.22 54.12 22.62
CA PHE A 622 13.53 55.09 23.49
C PHE A 622 12.58 55.99 22.66
N GLY A 623 11.47 56.39 23.27
CA GLY A 623 10.43 57.14 22.61
C GLY A 623 9.46 56.29 21.75
N TRP A 624 9.76 54.99 21.52
CA TRP A 624 8.84 54.08 20.86
C TRP A 624 7.79 53.58 21.85
N LYS A 625 6.55 54.05 21.67
CA LYS A 625 5.45 53.84 22.64
C LYS A 625 4.76 52.47 22.46
N GLU A 626 4.73 51.98 21.23
CA GLU A 626 4.03 50.76 20.85
C GLU A 626 4.98 49.78 20.18
N THR A 627 4.67 48.49 20.25
CA THR A 627 5.40 47.46 19.53
C THR A 627 5.17 47.60 18.02
N PRO A 628 6.23 47.65 17.20
CA PRO A 628 6.05 47.68 15.76
C PRO A 628 5.40 46.37 15.28
N ALA A 629 4.60 46.47 14.23
CA ALA A 629 3.93 45.32 13.65
C ALA A 629 4.09 45.31 12.13
N VAL A 630 4.05 44.11 11.55
CA VAL A 630 4.05 43.86 10.10
C VAL A 630 2.70 43.25 9.67
N ALA A 631 2.56 42.90 8.41
CA ALA A 631 1.35 42.36 7.83
C ALA A 631 0.11 43.26 8.10
N GLY A 632 0.25 44.56 7.81
CA GLY A 632 -0.83 45.52 8.03
C GLY A 632 -1.23 45.68 9.50
N GLY A 633 -0.27 45.52 10.43
CA GLY A 633 -0.51 45.66 11.87
C GLY A 633 -0.98 44.37 12.58
N ARG A 634 -1.13 43.25 11.85
CA ARG A 634 -1.66 41.99 12.39
C ARG A 634 -0.65 41.13 13.13
N VAL A 635 0.65 41.28 12.79
CA VAL A 635 1.71 40.48 13.37
C VAL A 635 2.70 41.38 14.11
N PRO A 636 2.77 41.33 15.47
CA PRO A 636 3.74 42.09 16.23
C PRO A 636 5.14 41.59 15.99
N VAL A 637 6.11 42.54 15.98
CA VAL A 637 7.52 42.24 15.85
C VAL A 637 8.09 41.88 17.23
N VAL A 638 8.79 40.78 17.33
CA VAL A 638 9.52 40.40 18.56
C VAL A 638 10.79 41.21 18.65
N LEU A 639 10.96 41.99 19.72
CA LEU A 639 12.09 42.83 19.92
C LEU A 639 13.14 42.12 20.77
N HIS A 640 14.34 41.91 20.21
CA HIS A 640 15.51 41.49 20.94
C HIS A 640 16.25 42.76 21.39
N LEU A 641 16.07 43.11 22.65
CA LEU A 641 16.66 44.31 23.27
C LEU A 641 18.10 44.02 23.67
N LEU A 642 19.02 44.78 23.12
CA LEU A 642 20.43 44.59 23.30
C LEU A 642 21.07 45.67 24.21
N SER A 643 22.07 45.28 24.98
CA SER A 643 22.92 46.19 25.73
C SER A 643 23.79 47.07 24.79
N PRO A 644 24.42 48.13 25.28
CA PRO A 644 25.41 48.90 24.51
C PRO A 644 26.50 48.05 23.85
N ALA A 645 26.89 46.94 24.50
CA ALA A 645 27.87 45.96 24.00
C ALA A 645 27.22 44.84 23.15
N GLN A 646 26.01 45.03 22.65
CA GLN A 646 25.25 44.10 21.78
C GLN A 646 24.96 42.72 22.44
N ARG A 647 24.90 42.64 23.77
CA ARG A 647 24.49 41.41 24.46
C ARG A 647 22.98 41.44 24.71
N PRO A 648 22.29 40.32 24.60
CA PRO A 648 20.86 40.24 24.88
C PRO A 648 20.54 40.71 26.32
N LEU A 649 19.55 41.57 26.47
CA LEU A 649 18.99 42.04 27.75
C LEU A 649 17.61 41.47 28.02
N ALA A 650 16.74 41.53 27.03
CA ALA A 650 15.39 41.03 27.14
C ALA A 650 14.84 40.73 25.73
N VAL A 651 13.79 39.89 25.66
CA VAL A 651 13.01 39.62 24.47
C VAL A 651 11.55 39.96 24.81
N THR A 652 10.91 40.75 23.95
CA THR A 652 9.53 41.16 24.20
C THR A 652 8.76 41.29 22.87
N ALA A 653 7.51 40.87 22.87
CA ALA A 653 6.52 41.19 21.84
C ALA A 653 5.56 42.31 22.28
N ASP A 654 5.72 42.81 23.49
CA ASP A 654 4.98 43.95 24.05
C ASP A 654 5.95 44.97 24.67
N LEU A 655 6.36 45.92 23.84
CA LEU A 655 7.31 46.97 24.24
C LEU A 655 6.72 47.87 25.32
N ALA A 656 5.45 48.20 25.29
CA ALA A 656 4.81 49.07 26.27
C ALA A 656 4.78 48.39 27.65
N SER A 657 4.48 47.11 27.73
CA SER A 657 4.54 46.32 28.95
C SER A 657 5.99 46.22 29.48
N PHE A 658 6.97 45.98 28.58
CA PHE A 658 8.37 45.96 28.93
C PHE A 658 8.84 47.31 29.58
N TRP A 659 8.46 48.46 28.98
CA TRP A 659 8.81 49.78 29.53
C TRP A 659 8.25 50.01 30.93
N ARG A 660 7.03 49.56 31.21
CA ARG A 660 6.36 49.73 32.49
C ARG A 660 6.89 48.80 33.57
N ASN A 661 7.11 47.52 33.22
CA ASN A 661 7.26 46.46 34.21
C ASN A 661 8.74 45.99 34.35
N ALA A 662 9.44 45.75 33.25
CA ALA A 662 10.76 45.16 33.27
C ALA A 662 11.90 46.20 33.16
N TYR A 663 11.68 47.31 32.45
CA TYR A 663 12.71 48.34 32.27
C TYR A 663 13.27 48.93 33.54
N PRO A 664 12.52 49.23 34.64
CA PRO A 664 13.06 49.76 35.88
C PRO A 664 14.20 48.91 36.47
N GLU A 665 14.04 47.59 36.44
CA GLU A 665 15.03 46.62 36.91
C GLU A 665 16.27 46.62 35.97
N VAL A 666 16.02 46.51 34.65
CA VAL A 666 17.05 46.54 33.61
C VAL A 666 17.84 47.86 33.69
N ARG A 667 17.17 48.97 33.91
CA ARG A 667 17.80 50.32 34.11
C ARG A 667 18.76 50.30 35.27
N LYS A 668 18.31 49.79 36.42
CA LYS A 668 19.12 49.73 37.64
C LYS A 668 20.44 48.97 37.42
N ASP A 669 20.35 47.78 36.80
CA ASP A 669 21.53 46.96 36.53
C ASP A 669 22.44 47.59 35.44
N MET A 670 21.86 48.07 34.37
CA MET A 670 22.62 48.62 33.23
C MET A 670 23.24 49.96 33.51
N ARG A 671 22.66 50.80 34.39
CA ARG A 671 23.23 52.05 34.82
C ARG A 671 24.55 51.86 35.57
N GLY A 672 24.67 50.80 36.36
CA GLY A 672 25.91 50.41 37.02
C GLY A 672 26.97 49.92 36.00
N ARG A 673 26.59 49.10 35.06
CA ARG A 673 27.52 48.50 34.07
C ARG A 673 27.94 49.46 32.94
N TYR A 674 27.00 50.36 32.52
CA TYR A 674 27.25 51.29 31.41
C TYR A 674 26.92 52.75 31.77
N PRO A 675 27.60 53.36 32.73
CA PRO A 675 27.25 54.70 33.29
C PRO A 675 27.37 55.84 32.27
N LYS A 676 28.13 55.64 31.19
CA LYS A 676 28.31 56.63 30.09
C LYS A 676 27.15 56.68 29.12
N HIS A 677 26.25 55.70 29.18
CA HIS A 677 25.06 55.62 28.31
C HIS A 677 23.83 56.23 28.99
N PRO A 678 22.82 56.72 28.21
CA PRO A 678 21.58 57.25 28.77
C PRO A 678 20.71 56.09 29.32
N TRP A 679 20.20 56.32 30.54
CA TRP A 679 19.25 55.45 31.24
C TRP A 679 18.14 56.29 31.86
N PRO A 680 17.22 56.87 31.05
CA PRO A 680 16.13 57.75 31.48
C PRO A 680 15.21 57.06 32.46
N GLU A 681 14.47 57.88 33.27
CA GLU A 681 13.45 57.36 34.15
C GLU A 681 12.17 56.99 33.37
N ASP A 682 11.81 57.82 32.43
CA ASP A 682 10.71 57.58 31.52
C ASP A 682 11.25 57.25 30.11
N PRO A 683 11.20 55.96 29.67
CA PRO A 683 11.62 55.56 28.37
C PRO A 683 10.65 55.95 27.24
N PHE A 684 9.36 56.30 27.58
CA PHE A 684 8.34 56.68 26.61
C PHE A 684 8.56 58.05 25.99
N THR A 685 9.15 58.99 26.74
CA THR A 685 9.37 60.38 26.33
C THR A 685 10.83 60.67 26.02
N ALA A 686 11.73 59.76 26.35
CA ALA A 686 13.15 59.93 26.15
C ALA A 686 13.55 59.90 24.66
N GLU A 687 14.53 60.73 24.27
CA GLU A 687 15.08 60.78 22.94
C GLU A 687 15.94 59.53 22.67
N ALA A 688 15.71 58.86 21.57
CA ALA A 688 16.48 57.72 21.12
C ALA A 688 17.94 58.09 20.78
N GLN A 689 18.92 57.26 21.20
CA GLN A 689 20.33 57.56 20.99
C GLN A 689 21.10 56.29 20.59
N GLN A 690 22.11 56.47 19.70
CA GLN A 690 22.95 55.35 19.25
C GLN A 690 24.19 55.14 20.11
N GLY A 691 24.63 56.13 20.90
CA GLY A 691 25.91 56.16 21.59
C GLY A 691 25.85 56.61 23.05
N THR A 692 26.95 57.14 23.54
CA THR A 692 27.07 57.71 24.86
C THR A 692 26.35 59.04 24.98
N LYS A 693 26.05 59.49 26.21
CA LYS A 693 25.43 60.77 26.48
C LYS A 693 26.10 61.93 25.71
N LYS A 694 25.32 62.74 24.98
CA LYS A 694 25.84 63.98 24.39
C LYS A 694 26.42 64.84 25.52
N ARG A 695 27.65 65.34 25.36
CA ARG A 695 28.20 66.36 26.29
C ARG A 695 27.30 67.61 26.18
N PRO A 696 26.89 68.20 27.28
CA PRO A 696 26.20 69.49 27.19
C PRO A 696 27.14 70.46 26.47
N THR A 697 26.69 71.11 25.43
CA THR A 697 27.32 72.27 24.80
C THR A 697 27.32 73.35 25.85
N ARG A 698 28.49 73.85 26.27
CA ARG A 698 28.66 75.01 27.09
C ARG A 698 28.32 76.25 26.34
#